data_f000a0c20da75c58e38ca1ccb190c09b
#
_entry.id   f000a0c20da75c58e38ca1ccb190c09b
#
_cell.length_a   1.000
_cell.length_b   1.000
_cell.length_c   1.000
_cell.angle_alpha   90.00
_cell.angle_beta   90.00
_cell.angle_gamma   90.00
#
_symmetry.space_group_name_H-M   'P 1'
#
loop_
_entity.id
_entity.type
_entity.pdbx_description
1 polymer ?
#
loop_
_entity_poly.entity_id
_entity_poly.type
_entity_poly.pdbx_seq_one_letter_code
_entity_poly.pdbx_strand_id
1 'polypeptide(L)'
;SKAGTFYGIQFLRKSIPVQKVNKITFPAKKITDKPYFAYRGAHLDSARHFFSADSVRIYIDILALHNINKFHWHLTDDQGWRFESKKYPELTVVGSTRSQTMLGKEWDKFDGKPHGGFYTQQEMKELVKYAADRNITIIPEIDLPGHMVAVLATYPKLGCTGGPYKVRETWGVAEDVLCAGNDETYDFIKNILEEVTDIFPSEYIHIGGDECPKNSWKKCPKCQAKIKDLGIKGDAKHTAEEYLQSHIITFAEEVLAKKGRKMIGWDEILEGGLAPNATVMSWRGIGGAIEAAKSNHDAIMTPMSFCYFDFYQTDKTDKEPLAIGNYLPVERVYSFNPYPEALNKEQLKHILGVQANIWTEYIKTFKHVEYMALPRMAALAEVQWVAPTKPKNYQEFLQRLMRLLPIYEVEGYTYAKHIFDLRAEVKPGVDEINVTLSCLQDTPIYYTTDGSEPTKNSNIYKEPLKLTQNTNLKAKVFGKEGESEFNQEFFFNKATVRPIEFISKPTQNYAYNGAITLVDGRKGGTNSRSSEWLGFSEAPCEVLITLKDNTLVKEVSFNAFIETGDWIYPPTNFEVWGSKDGKNYELLGKANYDMPKEHFKEIKTYSLSFPEKEVTYLKVKINEVNKIPAFHEGAAGKPGFLFIDEIQVN
;
A
#
# COMPACT_ATOMS: atom_id res chain seq x y z
N SER A 1 6.73 -13.46 32.54
CA SER A 1 5.73 -14.17 31.71
C SER A 1 6.42 -14.97 30.61
N LYS A 2 5.79 -16.02 30.10
CA LYS A 2 6.32 -16.82 28.97
C LYS A 2 6.71 -15.92 27.77
N ALA A 3 5.87 -14.96 27.43
CA ALA A 3 6.14 -14.00 26.36
C ALA A 3 7.37 -13.13 26.66
N GLY A 4 7.50 -12.61 27.89
CA GLY A 4 8.66 -11.82 28.28
C GLY A 4 9.97 -12.60 28.19
N THR A 5 9.97 -13.89 28.59
CA THR A 5 11.13 -14.78 28.42
C THR A 5 11.48 -14.97 26.94
N PHE A 6 10.49 -15.22 26.10
CA PHE A 6 10.68 -15.36 24.66
C PHE A 6 11.34 -14.10 24.05
N TYR A 7 10.79 -12.90 24.33
CA TYR A 7 11.35 -11.65 23.80
C TYR A 7 12.74 -11.35 24.36
N GLY A 8 13.01 -11.73 25.62
CA GLY A 8 14.36 -11.66 26.19
C GLY A 8 15.35 -12.53 25.44
N ILE A 9 14.96 -13.76 25.07
CA ILE A 9 15.76 -14.66 24.24
C ILE A 9 15.98 -14.07 22.84
N GLN A 10 14.95 -13.52 22.21
CA GLN A 10 15.09 -12.85 20.90
C GLN A 10 16.01 -11.63 20.96
N PHE A 11 15.99 -10.89 22.05
CA PHE A 11 16.93 -9.79 22.28
C PHE A 11 18.38 -10.30 22.36
N LEU A 12 18.64 -11.35 23.16
CA LEU A 12 19.95 -11.96 23.26
C LEU A 12 20.43 -12.50 21.91
N ARG A 13 19.56 -13.25 21.19
CA ARG A 13 19.86 -13.76 19.84
C ARG A 13 20.33 -12.65 18.90
N LYS A 14 19.62 -11.52 18.86
CA LYS A 14 19.96 -10.36 18.02
C LYS A 14 21.21 -9.59 18.51
N SER A 15 21.63 -9.83 19.73
CA SER A 15 22.84 -9.22 20.32
C SER A 15 24.09 -10.06 20.11
N ILE A 16 23.96 -11.31 19.68
CA ILE A 16 25.09 -12.22 19.41
C ILE A 16 25.56 -12.00 17.97
N PRO A 17 26.89 -11.75 17.76
CA PRO A 17 27.43 -11.67 16.41
C PRO A 17 27.23 -12.98 15.65
N VAL A 18 26.84 -12.93 14.40
CA VAL A 18 26.68 -14.12 13.53
C VAL A 18 28.01 -14.68 13.07
N GLN A 19 29.06 -13.87 13.11
CA GLN A 19 30.43 -14.29 12.79
C GLN A 19 31.01 -15.15 13.92
N LYS A 20 31.79 -16.18 13.55
CA LYS A 20 32.50 -17.01 14.52
C LYS A 20 33.48 -16.16 15.32
N VAL A 21 33.24 -16.02 16.61
CA VAL A 21 34.11 -15.28 17.54
C VAL A 21 34.54 -16.20 18.70
N ASN A 22 35.75 -16.02 19.20
CA ASN A 22 36.26 -16.82 20.31
C ASN A 22 35.66 -16.43 21.66
N LYS A 23 35.13 -15.18 21.77
CA LYS A 23 34.57 -14.64 23.00
C LYS A 23 33.51 -13.63 22.68
N ILE A 24 32.37 -13.72 23.36
CA ILE A 24 31.30 -12.71 23.35
C ILE A 24 31.32 -12.01 24.70
N THR A 25 31.38 -10.69 24.70
CA THR A 25 31.34 -9.87 25.91
C THR A 25 30.08 -9.04 25.89
N PHE A 26 29.20 -9.24 26.87
CA PHE A 26 28.03 -8.38 27.10
C PHE A 26 28.40 -7.36 28.19
N PRO A 27 28.12 -6.05 27.94
CA PRO A 27 28.25 -5.05 29.01
C PRO A 27 27.26 -5.37 30.14
N ALA A 28 27.71 -5.23 31.38
CA ALA A 28 26.80 -5.33 32.53
C ALA A 28 25.77 -4.19 32.49
N LYS A 29 24.56 -4.50 32.06
CA LYS A 29 23.49 -3.53 31.87
C LYS A 29 22.15 -4.12 32.27
N LYS A 30 21.35 -3.33 33.00
CA LYS A 30 19.94 -3.63 33.24
C LYS A 30 19.12 -3.00 32.12
N ILE A 31 18.35 -3.80 31.40
CA ILE A 31 17.47 -3.36 30.34
C ILE A 31 16.03 -3.68 30.76
N THR A 32 15.15 -2.69 30.69
CA THR A 32 13.72 -2.85 30.87
C THR A 32 13.05 -2.40 29.58
N ASP A 33 12.38 -3.32 28.91
CA ASP A 33 11.71 -3.06 27.62
C ASP A 33 10.40 -3.84 27.55
N LYS A 34 9.42 -3.27 26.82
CA LYS A 34 8.13 -3.89 26.56
C LYS A 34 7.53 -3.34 25.27
N PRO A 35 6.75 -4.14 24.53
CA PRO A 35 6.02 -3.62 23.39
C PRO A 35 5.01 -2.57 23.82
N TYR A 36 4.84 -1.57 22.96
CA TYR A 36 3.80 -0.55 23.18
C TYR A 36 2.41 -1.11 22.82
N PHE A 37 2.28 -1.71 21.63
CA PHE A 37 1.04 -2.32 21.19
C PHE A 37 0.93 -3.79 21.59
N ALA A 38 -0.24 -4.18 22.10
CA ALA A 38 -0.57 -5.56 22.39
C ALA A 38 -0.78 -6.37 21.09
N TYR A 39 -1.38 -5.77 20.08
CA TYR A 39 -1.54 -6.33 18.74
C TYR A 39 -0.39 -5.88 17.84
N ARG A 40 0.42 -6.82 17.39
CA ARG A 40 1.52 -6.60 16.43
C ARG A 40 1.38 -7.63 15.33
N GLY A 41 0.73 -7.21 14.24
CA GLY A 41 0.28 -8.12 13.19
C GLY A 41 1.15 -8.12 11.94
N ALA A 42 1.10 -9.24 11.23
CA ALA A 42 1.47 -9.36 9.83
C ALA A 42 0.59 -10.42 9.18
N HIS A 43 0.20 -10.15 7.94
CA HIS A 43 -0.72 -10.93 7.14
C HIS A 43 0.00 -11.66 6.02
N LEU A 44 -0.50 -12.82 5.63
CA LEU A 44 -0.09 -13.54 4.42
C LEU A 44 -1.33 -14.09 3.71
N ASP A 45 -1.49 -13.72 2.46
CA ASP A 45 -2.45 -14.32 1.53
C ASP A 45 -1.90 -15.65 1.00
N SER A 46 -2.60 -16.74 1.30
CA SER A 46 -2.34 -18.07 0.74
C SER A 46 -3.40 -18.50 -0.29
N ALA A 47 -4.41 -17.65 -0.54
CA ALA A 47 -5.50 -17.95 -1.44
C ALA A 47 -5.15 -17.64 -2.89
N ARG A 48 -4.60 -16.45 -3.20
CA ARG A 48 -4.21 -16.08 -4.57
C ARG A 48 -3.06 -16.95 -5.07
N HIS A 49 -2.03 -17.16 -4.23
CA HIS A 49 -1.02 -18.19 -4.46
C HIS A 49 -0.86 -19.07 -3.21
N PHE A 50 -0.91 -20.38 -3.42
CA PHE A 50 -0.74 -21.36 -2.35
C PHE A 50 0.73 -21.55 -1.99
N PHE A 51 1.02 -21.57 -0.70
CA PHE A 51 2.35 -21.88 -0.14
C PHE A 51 2.26 -23.10 0.76
N SER A 52 3.28 -23.96 0.74
CA SER A 52 3.29 -25.15 1.59
C SER A 52 3.30 -24.82 3.08
N ALA A 53 2.88 -25.78 3.92
CA ALA A 53 2.97 -25.65 5.37
C ALA A 53 4.40 -25.33 5.86
N ASP A 54 5.44 -25.84 5.19
CA ASP A 54 6.83 -25.54 5.51
C ASP A 54 7.18 -24.07 5.21
N SER A 55 6.66 -23.53 4.11
CA SER A 55 6.81 -22.09 3.80
C SER A 55 6.13 -21.23 4.88
N VAL A 56 4.94 -21.63 5.34
CA VAL A 56 4.24 -20.93 6.43
C VAL A 56 5.03 -20.99 7.74
N ARG A 57 5.72 -22.12 8.04
CA ARG A 57 6.64 -22.20 9.19
C ARG A 57 7.78 -21.18 9.09
N ILE A 58 8.38 -21.03 7.91
CA ILE A 58 9.43 -20.01 7.69
C ILE A 58 8.85 -18.60 7.92
N TYR A 59 7.63 -18.33 7.46
CA TYR A 59 6.98 -17.03 7.72
C TYR A 59 6.79 -16.78 9.21
N ILE A 60 6.32 -17.78 9.96
CA ILE A 60 6.20 -17.71 11.43
C ILE A 60 7.55 -17.43 12.09
N ASP A 61 8.66 -18.02 11.59
CA ASP A 61 10.02 -17.76 12.10
C ASP A 61 10.47 -16.31 11.82
N ILE A 62 10.15 -15.77 10.63
CA ILE A 62 10.37 -14.35 10.30
C ILE A 62 9.59 -13.45 11.27
N LEU A 63 8.34 -13.74 11.54
CA LEU A 63 7.52 -12.97 12.49
C LEU A 63 8.10 -13.04 13.90
N ALA A 64 8.52 -14.22 14.35
CA ALA A 64 9.15 -14.43 15.64
C ALA A 64 10.45 -13.62 15.81
N LEU A 65 11.30 -13.58 14.78
CA LEU A 65 12.53 -12.77 14.77
C LEU A 65 12.21 -11.27 14.96
N HIS A 66 11.09 -10.80 14.42
CA HIS A 66 10.66 -9.40 14.50
C HIS A 66 9.77 -9.08 15.71
N ASN A 67 9.57 -10.04 16.64
CA ASN A 67 8.69 -9.90 17.81
C ASN A 67 7.22 -9.58 17.46
N ILE A 68 6.79 -9.97 16.29
CA ILE A 68 5.38 -9.91 15.86
C ILE A 68 4.64 -11.07 16.54
N ASN A 69 3.43 -10.82 17.04
CA ASN A 69 2.70 -11.82 17.83
C ASN A 69 1.32 -12.20 17.27
N LYS A 70 0.95 -11.62 16.15
CA LYS A 70 -0.30 -11.94 15.44
C LYS A 70 0.03 -12.26 13.98
N PHE A 71 -0.32 -13.47 13.56
CA PHE A 71 -0.25 -13.90 12.18
C PHE A 71 -1.67 -13.94 11.62
N HIS A 72 -2.02 -12.98 10.79
CA HIS A 72 -3.28 -12.96 10.06
C HIS A 72 -3.13 -13.80 8.80
N TRP A 73 -3.85 -14.89 8.70
CA TRP A 73 -3.71 -15.88 7.64
C TRP A 73 -4.95 -15.90 6.76
N HIS A 74 -4.83 -15.33 5.55
CA HIS A 74 -5.91 -15.28 4.56
C HIS A 74 -5.97 -16.61 3.80
N LEU A 75 -7.01 -17.39 4.10
CA LEU A 75 -7.13 -18.78 3.68
C LEU A 75 -8.08 -19.00 2.51
N THR A 76 -8.91 -18.03 2.19
CA THR A 76 -9.98 -18.19 1.20
C THR A 76 -10.20 -16.94 0.37
N ASP A 77 -10.35 -17.10 -0.95
CA ASP A 77 -10.64 -16.04 -1.88
C ASP A 77 -11.23 -16.61 -3.18
N ASP A 78 -11.58 -15.77 -4.13
CA ASP A 78 -12.13 -16.10 -5.45
C ASP A 78 -11.28 -17.11 -6.23
N GLN A 79 -9.94 -17.07 -6.04
CA GLN A 79 -8.98 -17.86 -6.79
C GLN A 79 -8.57 -19.15 -6.09
N GLY A 80 -9.04 -19.38 -4.87
CA GLY A 80 -8.76 -20.61 -4.18
C GLY A 80 -9.22 -20.69 -2.73
N TRP A 81 -9.74 -21.83 -2.37
CA TRP A 81 -10.11 -22.22 -1.01
C TRP A 81 -9.02 -23.09 -0.41
N ARG A 82 -8.39 -22.67 0.71
CA ARG A 82 -7.21 -23.36 1.27
C ARG A 82 -7.47 -24.09 2.58
N PHE A 83 -8.66 -23.96 3.13
CA PHE A 83 -9.08 -24.56 4.40
C PHE A 83 -9.80 -25.90 4.19
N GLU A 84 -9.28 -27.02 4.74
CA GLU A 84 -9.99 -28.29 4.70
C GLU A 84 -11.22 -28.25 5.61
N SER A 85 -12.42 -28.35 5.02
CA SER A 85 -13.67 -28.54 5.76
C SER A 85 -14.11 -29.99 5.71
N LYS A 86 -14.47 -30.56 6.86
CA LYS A 86 -15.03 -31.92 6.95
C LYS A 86 -16.52 -31.93 6.62
N LYS A 87 -17.21 -30.80 6.87
CA LYS A 87 -18.63 -30.64 6.51
C LYS A 87 -18.83 -30.38 5.02
N TYR A 88 -17.84 -29.77 4.37
CA TYR A 88 -17.88 -29.38 2.96
C TYR A 88 -16.62 -29.87 2.20
N PRO A 89 -16.41 -31.19 2.08
CA PRO A 89 -15.16 -31.75 1.55
C PRO A 89 -14.87 -31.37 0.10
N GLU A 90 -15.90 -31.12 -0.70
CA GLU A 90 -15.76 -30.71 -2.11
C GLU A 90 -15.03 -29.36 -2.27
N LEU A 91 -14.97 -28.51 -1.22
CA LEU A 91 -14.21 -27.26 -1.27
C LEU A 91 -12.73 -27.47 -1.55
N THR A 92 -12.16 -28.58 -1.09
CA THR A 92 -10.76 -28.93 -1.35
C THR A 92 -10.58 -29.74 -2.63
N VAL A 93 -11.65 -30.29 -3.19
CA VAL A 93 -11.62 -31.00 -4.49
C VAL A 93 -11.77 -30.02 -5.64
N VAL A 94 -12.74 -29.11 -5.57
CA VAL A 94 -13.07 -28.15 -6.64
C VAL A 94 -12.50 -26.77 -6.32
N GLY A 95 -12.86 -26.19 -5.16
CA GLY A 95 -12.56 -24.81 -4.80
C GLY A 95 -11.06 -24.52 -4.58
N SER A 96 -10.25 -25.54 -4.31
CA SER A 96 -8.81 -25.38 -4.04
C SER A 96 -7.95 -25.18 -5.30
N THR A 97 -8.51 -25.39 -6.51
CA THR A 97 -7.71 -25.44 -7.74
C THR A 97 -8.35 -24.63 -8.85
N ARG A 98 -7.62 -23.71 -9.47
CA ARG A 98 -7.97 -23.05 -10.72
C ARG A 98 -7.22 -23.67 -11.88
N SER A 99 -7.79 -23.63 -13.10
CA SER A 99 -7.23 -24.33 -14.27
C SER A 99 -6.00 -23.62 -14.86
N GLN A 100 -5.90 -22.32 -14.68
CA GLN A 100 -4.79 -21.48 -15.14
C GLN A 100 -4.75 -20.17 -14.36
N THR A 101 -3.72 -19.35 -14.58
CA THR A 101 -3.58 -18.03 -13.96
C THR A 101 -3.24 -16.99 -15.02
N MET A 102 -3.83 -15.79 -14.94
CA MET A 102 -3.49 -14.70 -15.84
C MET A 102 -2.00 -14.34 -15.77
N LEU A 103 -1.43 -13.94 -16.90
CA LEU A 103 -0.02 -13.56 -17.01
C LEU A 103 0.15 -12.05 -16.71
N GLY A 104 0.85 -11.76 -15.63
CA GLY A 104 1.10 -10.38 -15.24
C GLY A 104 -0.20 -9.61 -15.08
N LYS A 105 -0.34 -8.47 -15.78
CA LYS A 105 -1.54 -7.61 -15.79
C LYS A 105 -2.33 -7.71 -17.11
N GLU A 106 -2.09 -8.76 -17.89
CA GLU A 106 -2.72 -8.96 -19.19
C GLU A 106 -3.96 -9.87 -19.04
N TRP A 107 -5.14 -9.25 -19.04
CA TRP A 107 -6.42 -9.90 -18.73
C TRP A 107 -6.85 -11.00 -19.69
N ASP A 108 -6.31 -11.02 -20.90
CA ASP A 108 -6.59 -11.96 -21.98
C ASP A 108 -5.52 -13.05 -22.17
N LYS A 109 -4.44 -13.02 -21.34
CA LYS A 109 -3.34 -14.00 -21.43
C LYS A 109 -3.22 -14.82 -20.16
N PHE A 110 -3.04 -16.12 -20.33
CA PHE A 110 -2.98 -17.10 -19.26
C PHE A 110 -1.77 -18.01 -19.41
N ASP A 111 -1.32 -18.58 -18.27
CA ASP A 111 -0.16 -19.48 -18.25
C ASP A 111 -0.52 -20.93 -18.66
N GLY A 112 -1.80 -21.26 -18.78
CA GLY A 112 -2.29 -22.60 -19.14
C GLY A 112 -1.92 -23.70 -18.14
N LYS A 113 -1.59 -23.34 -16.88
CA LYS A 113 -1.13 -24.28 -15.85
C LYS A 113 -2.07 -24.25 -14.64
N PRO A 114 -2.56 -25.42 -14.19
CA PRO A 114 -3.32 -25.51 -12.96
C PRO A 114 -2.52 -24.98 -11.78
N HIS A 115 -3.20 -24.22 -10.89
CA HIS A 115 -2.64 -23.79 -9.61
C HIS A 115 -3.61 -24.14 -8.49
N GLY A 116 -3.10 -24.82 -7.45
CA GLY A 116 -3.95 -25.25 -6.34
C GLY A 116 -3.16 -25.75 -5.15
N GLY A 117 -3.91 -26.13 -4.13
CA GLY A 117 -3.43 -26.66 -2.87
C GLY A 117 -4.35 -26.24 -1.73
N PHE A 118 -4.26 -26.93 -0.62
CA PHE A 118 -4.99 -26.62 0.61
C PHE A 118 -4.22 -27.14 1.83
N TYR A 119 -4.61 -26.72 3.01
CA TYR A 119 -4.07 -27.19 4.27
C TYR A 119 -5.08 -28.13 4.91
N THR A 120 -4.62 -29.30 5.32
CA THR A 120 -5.42 -30.22 6.13
C THR A 120 -5.65 -29.64 7.53
N GLN A 121 -6.74 -30.03 8.18
CA GLN A 121 -6.98 -29.60 9.57
C GLN A 121 -5.83 -30.01 10.52
N GLN A 122 -5.16 -31.13 10.22
CA GLN A 122 -4.00 -31.57 10.99
C GLN A 122 -2.80 -30.62 10.79
N GLU A 123 -2.47 -30.26 9.56
CA GLU A 123 -1.38 -29.29 9.25
C GLU A 123 -1.66 -27.94 9.91
N MET A 124 -2.91 -27.45 9.85
CA MET A 124 -3.27 -26.19 10.48
C MET A 124 -3.10 -26.25 12.01
N LYS A 125 -3.50 -27.34 12.68
CA LYS A 125 -3.27 -27.53 14.12
C LYS A 125 -1.79 -27.59 14.48
N GLU A 126 -0.96 -28.21 13.64
CA GLU A 126 0.49 -28.24 13.81
C GLU A 126 1.11 -26.83 13.66
N LEU A 127 0.66 -26.05 12.69
CA LEU A 127 1.08 -24.67 12.50
C LEU A 127 0.64 -23.76 13.66
N VAL A 128 -0.58 -23.95 14.17
CA VAL A 128 -1.06 -23.25 15.37
C VAL A 128 -0.15 -23.54 16.58
N LYS A 129 0.22 -24.79 16.79
CA LYS A 129 1.15 -25.18 17.86
C LYS A 129 2.53 -24.56 17.63
N TYR A 130 3.06 -24.64 16.41
CA TYR A 130 4.36 -24.09 16.04
C TYR A 130 4.43 -22.58 16.28
N ALA A 131 3.38 -21.85 15.94
CA ALA A 131 3.26 -20.42 16.20
C ALA A 131 3.16 -20.12 17.72
N ALA A 132 2.35 -20.89 18.45
CA ALA A 132 2.17 -20.71 19.89
C ALA A 132 3.47 -20.94 20.68
N ASP A 133 4.33 -21.86 20.24
CA ASP A 133 5.66 -22.06 20.82
C ASP A 133 6.58 -20.82 20.64
N ARG A 134 6.24 -19.91 19.69
CA ARG A 134 6.90 -18.63 19.40
C ARG A 134 6.15 -17.40 19.91
N ASN A 135 5.13 -17.59 20.75
CA ASN A 135 4.21 -16.54 21.23
C ASN A 135 3.48 -15.80 20.10
N ILE A 136 3.19 -16.49 19.01
CA ILE A 136 2.41 -15.99 17.90
C ILE A 136 1.04 -16.67 17.91
N THR A 137 -0.02 -15.87 17.82
CA THR A 137 -1.40 -16.35 17.62
C THR A 137 -1.73 -16.24 16.13
N ILE A 138 -2.17 -17.33 15.52
CA ILE A 138 -2.70 -17.30 14.17
C ILE A 138 -4.15 -16.82 14.23
N ILE A 139 -4.47 -15.77 13.48
CA ILE A 139 -5.82 -15.27 13.26
C ILE A 139 -6.22 -15.73 11.84
N PRO A 140 -7.08 -16.75 11.70
CA PRO A 140 -7.53 -17.19 10.39
C PRO A 140 -8.52 -16.21 9.81
N GLU A 141 -8.49 -16.06 8.49
CA GLU A 141 -9.50 -15.32 7.72
C GLU A 141 -10.25 -16.26 6.79
N ILE A 142 -11.57 -16.20 6.88
CA ILE A 142 -12.53 -16.74 5.90
C ILE A 142 -13.30 -15.54 5.39
N ASP A 143 -12.94 -15.07 4.23
CA ASP A 143 -13.54 -13.88 3.64
C ASP A 143 -14.98 -14.13 3.21
N LEU A 144 -15.90 -13.24 3.57
CA LEU A 144 -17.32 -13.29 3.23
C LEU A 144 -17.98 -11.90 3.35
N PRO A 145 -19.07 -11.61 2.63
CA PRO A 145 -19.77 -12.46 1.65
C PRO A 145 -19.24 -12.27 0.22
N GLY A 146 -18.30 -11.32 -0.01
CA GLY A 146 -17.49 -11.19 -1.22
C GLY A 146 -16.38 -12.23 -1.26
N HIS A 147 -15.54 -12.23 -2.28
CA HIS A 147 -14.37 -13.11 -2.43
C HIS A 147 -14.65 -14.62 -2.24
N MET A 148 -15.85 -15.04 -2.67
CA MET A 148 -16.36 -16.40 -2.46
C MET A 148 -16.58 -17.21 -3.75
N VAL A 149 -16.00 -16.78 -4.90
CA VAL A 149 -16.20 -17.47 -6.17
C VAL A 149 -15.69 -18.93 -6.14
N ALA A 150 -14.64 -19.23 -5.39
CA ALA A 150 -14.19 -20.62 -5.19
C ALA A 150 -15.26 -21.49 -4.49
N VAL A 151 -16.00 -20.92 -3.54
CA VAL A 151 -17.16 -21.58 -2.90
C VAL A 151 -18.30 -21.73 -3.90
N LEU A 152 -18.61 -20.69 -4.66
CA LEU A 152 -19.68 -20.72 -5.66
C LEU A 152 -19.39 -21.72 -6.77
N ALA A 153 -18.12 -21.86 -7.20
CA ALA A 153 -17.70 -22.90 -8.15
C ALA A 153 -17.93 -24.31 -7.62
N THR A 154 -17.83 -24.49 -6.29
CA THR A 154 -18.05 -25.79 -5.63
C THR A 154 -19.52 -26.03 -5.31
N TYR A 155 -20.20 -25.03 -4.79
CA TYR A 155 -21.62 -25.09 -4.38
C TYR A 155 -22.42 -23.96 -5.05
N PRO A 156 -22.76 -24.09 -6.34
CA PRO A 156 -23.39 -23.01 -7.12
C PRO A 156 -24.70 -22.48 -6.53
N LYS A 157 -25.43 -23.32 -5.78
CA LYS A 157 -26.68 -22.96 -5.12
C LYS A 157 -26.53 -21.85 -4.06
N LEU A 158 -25.32 -21.62 -3.56
CA LEU A 158 -25.02 -20.54 -2.61
C LEU A 158 -24.91 -19.16 -3.28
N GLY A 159 -24.84 -19.10 -4.61
CA GLY A 159 -24.84 -17.85 -5.38
C GLY A 159 -26.26 -17.42 -5.81
N CYS A 160 -26.40 -16.16 -6.19
CA CYS A 160 -27.68 -15.57 -6.59
C CYS A 160 -28.27 -16.18 -7.86
N THR A 161 -27.44 -16.60 -8.82
CA THR A 161 -27.87 -17.16 -10.11
C THR A 161 -27.96 -18.70 -10.11
N GLY A 162 -27.33 -19.36 -9.14
CA GLY A 162 -27.20 -20.82 -9.10
C GLY A 162 -26.16 -21.38 -10.09
N GLY A 163 -25.34 -20.52 -10.69
CA GLY A 163 -24.24 -20.88 -11.57
C GLY A 163 -24.59 -21.05 -13.05
N PRO A 164 -23.70 -21.62 -13.86
CA PRO A 164 -22.41 -22.21 -13.44
C PRO A 164 -21.37 -21.15 -13.06
N TYR A 165 -20.51 -21.45 -12.08
CA TYR A 165 -19.36 -20.65 -11.69
C TYR A 165 -18.06 -21.44 -11.89
N LYS A 166 -16.92 -20.73 -12.01
CA LYS A 166 -15.58 -21.31 -12.06
C LYS A 166 -14.71 -20.66 -11.01
N VAL A 167 -13.77 -21.40 -10.43
CA VAL A 167 -12.69 -20.82 -9.62
C VAL A 167 -11.96 -19.77 -10.46
N ARG A 168 -11.79 -18.58 -9.93
CA ARG A 168 -11.35 -17.42 -10.70
C ARG A 168 -9.89 -17.55 -11.12
N GLU A 169 -9.60 -17.19 -12.37
CA GLU A 169 -8.28 -17.27 -12.98
C GLU A 169 -7.59 -15.90 -13.10
N THR A 170 -8.34 -14.83 -12.82
CA THR A 170 -7.91 -13.43 -12.87
C THR A 170 -7.96 -12.78 -11.49
N TRP A 171 -7.38 -11.59 -11.36
CA TRP A 171 -7.36 -10.80 -10.12
C TRP A 171 -8.52 -9.80 -10.06
N GLY A 172 -8.59 -9.03 -8.97
CA GLY A 172 -9.60 -7.98 -8.76
C GLY A 172 -10.92 -8.48 -8.20
N VAL A 173 -11.90 -7.60 -8.04
CA VAL A 173 -13.20 -7.86 -7.40
C VAL A 173 -14.12 -8.65 -8.33
N ALA A 174 -14.75 -9.70 -7.81
CA ALA A 174 -15.77 -10.47 -8.53
C ALA A 174 -17.17 -9.93 -8.26
N GLU A 175 -18.01 -9.90 -9.30
CA GLU A 175 -19.44 -9.52 -9.16
C GLU A 175 -20.30 -10.59 -8.46
N ASP A 176 -19.84 -11.84 -8.51
CA ASP A 176 -20.55 -12.97 -7.89
C ASP A 176 -20.14 -13.14 -6.43
N VAL A 177 -21.12 -13.04 -5.56
CA VAL A 177 -20.98 -13.12 -4.09
C VAL A 177 -21.98 -14.12 -3.51
N LEU A 178 -21.82 -14.49 -2.24
CA LEU A 178 -22.80 -15.33 -1.55
C LEU A 178 -24.20 -14.71 -1.60
N CYS A 179 -25.23 -15.53 -1.83
CA CYS A 179 -26.61 -15.07 -1.88
C CYS A 179 -27.14 -14.81 -0.47
N ALA A 180 -27.27 -13.54 -0.10
CA ALA A 180 -27.76 -13.12 1.21
C ALA A 180 -29.23 -13.50 1.48
N GLY A 181 -30.00 -13.77 0.45
CA GLY A 181 -31.40 -14.22 0.55
C GLY A 181 -31.57 -15.74 0.65
N ASN A 182 -30.48 -16.52 0.63
CA ASN A 182 -30.53 -17.98 0.71
C ASN A 182 -30.19 -18.45 2.13
N ASP A 183 -31.10 -19.16 2.78
CA ASP A 183 -30.88 -19.65 4.15
C ASP A 183 -29.73 -20.67 4.23
N GLU A 184 -29.46 -21.44 3.17
CA GLU A 184 -28.29 -22.33 3.12
C GLU A 184 -26.96 -21.57 3.19
N THR A 185 -26.94 -20.30 2.83
CA THR A 185 -25.75 -19.43 2.99
C THR A 185 -25.42 -19.23 4.47
N TYR A 186 -26.42 -19.04 5.30
CA TYR A 186 -26.24 -18.87 6.75
C TYR A 186 -25.81 -20.18 7.41
N ASP A 187 -26.36 -21.32 6.98
CA ASP A 187 -25.93 -22.65 7.44
C ASP A 187 -24.46 -22.91 7.03
N PHE A 188 -24.08 -22.53 5.81
CA PHE A 188 -22.69 -22.63 5.33
C PHE A 188 -21.75 -21.79 6.21
N ILE A 189 -22.05 -20.51 6.38
CA ILE A 189 -21.23 -19.57 7.20
C ILE A 189 -21.07 -20.13 8.62
N LYS A 190 -22.17 -20.51 9.27
CA LYS A 190 -22.15 -21.09 10.61
C LYS A 190 -21.25 -22.32 10.69
N ASN A 191 -21.44 -23.27 9.78
CA ASN A 191 -20.70 -24.53 9.79
C ASN A 191 -19.20 -24.35 9.57
N ILE A 192 -18.80 -23.45 8.66
CA ILE A 192 -17.38 -23.12 8.41
C ILE A 192 -16.77 -22.42 9.62
N LEU A 193 -17.43 -21.40 10.19
CA LEU A 193 -16.92 -20.68 11.35
C LEU A 193 -16.80 -21.60 12.58
N GLU A 194 -17.72 -22.57 12.76
CA GLU A 194 -17.59 -23.59 13.81
C GLU A 194 -16.32 -24.44 13.62
N GLU A 195 -16.07 -24.98 12.43
CA GLU A 195 -14.84 -25.75 12.14
C GLU A 195 -13.57 -24.91 12.32
N VAL A 196 -13.59 -23.65 11.91
CA VAL A 196 -12.45 -22.71 12.11
C VAL A 196 -12.16 -22.53 13.60
N THR A 197 -13.18 -22.31 14.42
CA THR A 197 -13.00 -22.13 15.88
C THR A 197 -12.51 -23.38 16.60
N ASP A 198 -12.79 -24.58 16.06
CA ASP A 198 -12.29 -25.84 16.59
C ASP A 198 -10.81 -26.10 16.30
N ILE A 199 -10.26 -25.44 15.26
CA ILE A 199 -8.86 -25.55 14.86
C ILE A 199 -8.01 -24.43 15.43
N PHE A 200 -8.51 -23.19 15.38
CA PHE A 200 -7.79 -21.99 15.78
C PHE A 200 -8.26 -21.48 17.15
N PRO A 201 -7.39 -21.56 18.19
CA PRO A 201 -7.74 -21.11 19.55
C PRO A 201 -7.64 -19.57 19.70
N SER A 202 -7.50 -18.85 18.63
CA SER A 202 -7.42 -17.38 18.62
C SER A 202 -8.66 -16.74 19.25
N GLU A 203 -8.46 -15.70 20.05
CA GLU A 203 -9.55 -14.83 20.52
C GLU A 203 -10.29 -14.17 19.35
N TYR A 204 -9.56 -13.89 18.25
CA TYR A 204 -10.07 -13.22 17.07
C TYR A 204 -10.17 -14.17 15.87
N ILE A 205 -11.25 -14.05 15.11
CA ILE A 205 -11.43 -14.66 13.79
C ILE A 205 -11.74 -13.51 12.81
N HIS A 206 -11.06 -13.48 11.69
CA HIS A 206 -11.30 -12.49 10.64
C HIS A 206 -12.29 -13.04 9.62
N ILE A 207 -13.27 -12.23 9.21
CA ILE A 207 -14.34 -12.66 8.30
C ILE A 207 -14.32 -11.90 6.96
N GLY A 208 -13.27 -11.11 6.69
CA GLY A 208 -13.21 -10.26 5.52
C GLY A 208 -14.19 -9.10 5.58
N GLY A 209 -15.19 -9.11 4.72
CA GLY A 209 -16.27 -8.12 4.67
C GLY A 209 -16.02 -7.02 3.65
N ASP A 210 -14.87 -7.04 2.97
CA ASP A 210 -14.46 -6.07 1.97
C ASP A 210 -15.04 -6.35 0.58
N GLU A 211 -15.00 -5.33 -0.24
CA GLU A 211 -15.19 -5.36 -1.70
C GLU A 211 -16.38 -6.23 -2.19
N CYS A 212 -17.48 -6.27 -1.44
CA CYS A 212 -18.66 -7.03 -1.80
C CYS A 212 -19.59 -6.23 -2.73
N PRO A 213 -19.65 -6.50 -4.06
CA PRO A 213 -20.56 -5.80 -4.96
C PRO A 213 -22.02 -6.13 -4.65
N LYS A 214 -22.89 -5.14 -4.79
CA LYS A 214 -24.32 -5.27 -4.50
C LYS A 214 -25.18 -5.57 -5.74
N ASN A 215 -24.57 -5.61 -6.94
CA ASN A 215 -25.30 -5.73 -8.21
C ASN A 215 -26.08 -7.04 -8.33
N SER A 216 -25.52 -8.15 -7.87
CA SER A 216 -26.17 -9.45 -7.85
C SER A 216 -27.36 -9.45 -6.88
N TRP A 217 -27.23 -8.85 -5.70
CA TRP A 217 -28.31 -8.78 -4.71
C TRP A 217 -29.48 -7.91 -5.15
N LYS A 218 -29.22 -6.77 -5.83
CA LYS A 218 -30.26 -5.90 -6.40
C LYS A 218 -31.18 -6.61 -7.38
N LYS A 219 -30.63 -7.59 -8.11
CA LYS A 219 -31.35 -8.37 -9.12
C LYS A 219 -31.92 -9.68 -8.60
N CYS A 220 -31.46 -10.16 -7.44
CA CYS A 220 -31.82 -11.48 -6.91
C CYS A 220 -33.17 -11.43 -6.16
N PRO A 221 -34.20 -12.18 -6.60
CA PRO A 221 -35.49 -12.20 -5.92
C PRO A 221 -35.41 -12.64 -4.46
N LYS A 222 -34.52 -13.59 -4.14
CA LYS A 222 -34.31 -14.08 -2.75
C LYS A 222 -33.74 -12.98 -1.86
N CYS A 223 -32.72 -12.24 -2.34
CA CYS A 223 -32.12 -11.13 -1.58
C CYS A 223 -33.14 -10.00 -1.37
N GLN A 224 -33.91 -9.64 -2.40
CA GLN A 224 -34.96 -8.63 -2.29
C GLN A 224 -36.12 -9.06 -1.36
N ALA A 225 -36.49 -10.34 -1.36
CA ALA A 225 -37.44 -10.88 -0.39
C ALA A 225 -36.89 -10.79 1.03
N LYS A 226 -35.63 -11.18 1.26
CA LYS A 226 -34.96 -11.10 2.59
C LYS A 226 -34.91 -9.65 3.10
N ILE A 227 -34.57 -8.67 2.25
CA ILE A 227 -34.61 -7.23 2.57
C ILE A 227 -36.00 -6.84 3.07
N LYS A 228 -37.05 -7.24 2.33
CA LYS A 228 -38.44 -6.96 2.67
C LYS A 228 -38.84 -7.62 4.00
N ASP A 229 -38.53 -8.89 4.18
CA ASP A 229 -38.88 -9.68 5.37
C ASP A 229 -38.21 -9.15 6.64
N LEU A 230 -36.97 -8.65 6.52
CA LEU A 230 -36.23 -8.01 7.61
C LEU A 230 -36.64 -6.53 7.82
N GLY A 231 -37.51 -5.98 6.96
CA GLY A 231 -37.92 -4.57 7.01
C GLY A 231 -36.76 -3.58 6.74
N ILE A 232 -35.69 -4.04 6.08
CA ILE A 232 -34.54 -3.22 5.76
C ILE A 232 -34.92 -2.13 4.75
N LYS A 233 -34.46 -0.90 5.02
CA LYS A 233 -34.65 0.26 4.11
C LYS A 233 -33.32 0.98 3.98
N GLY A 234 -32.98 1.40 2.76
CA GLY A 234 -31.89 2.33 2.54
C GLY A 234 -32.19 3.72 3.10
N ASP A 235 -31.16 4.49 3.33
CA ASP A 235 -31.24 5.89 3.77
C ASP A 235 -30.38 6.80 2.87
N ALA A 236 -30.10 8.03 3.32
CA ALA A 236 -29.28 8.98 2.57
C ALA A 236 -27.80 8.59 2.47
N LYS A 237 -27.33 7.64 3.30
CA LYS A 237 -25.92 7.23 3.37
C LYS A 237 -25.70 5.85 2.78
N HIS A 238 -26.66 4.93 3.00
CA HIS A 238 -26.49 3.51 2.70
C HIS A 238 -27.71 2.95 1.95
N THR A 239 -27.43 2.06 1.02
CA THR A 239 -28.47 1.30 0.29
C THR A 239 -29.04 0.18 1.16
N ALA A 240 -30.19 -0.37 0.77
CA ALA A 240 -30.77 -1.52 1.44
C ALA A 240 -29.85 -2.77 1.36
N GLU A 241 -29.08 -2.90 0.29
CA GLU A 241 -28.15 -4.00 0.09
C GLU A 241 -26.90 -3.86 0.99
N GLU A 242 -26.44 -2.64 1.31
CA GLU A 242 -25.38 -2.43 2.31
C GLU A 242 -25.87 -2.82 3.70
N TYR A 243 -27.10 -2.51 4.08
CA TYR A 243 -27.72 -3.00 5.31
C TYR A 243 -27.91 -4.52 5.30
N LEU A 244 -28.18 -5.13 4.14
CA LEU A 244 -28.24 -6.60 4.01
C LEU A 244 -26.85 -7.24 4.23
N GLN A 245 -25.77 -6.60 3.79
CA GLN A 245 -24.40 -7.04 4.12
C GLN A 245 -24.17 -6.96 5.63
N SER A 246 -24.52 -5.84 6.27
CA SER A 246 -24.43 -5.70 7.73
C SER A 246 -25.18 -6.79 8.47
N HIS A 247 -26.33 -7.25 7.96
CA HIS A 247 -27.07 -8.39 8.53
C HIS A 247 -26.28 -9.70 8.46
N ILE A 248 -25.59 -10.01 7.34
CA ILE A 248 -24.70 -11.20 7.23
C ILE A 248 -23.53 -11.09 8.20
N ILE A 249 -22.89 -9.93 8.27
CA ILE A 249 -21.75 -9.66 9.16
C ILE A 249 -22.17 -9.84 10.63
N THR A 250 -23.34 -9.31 11.00
CA THR A 250 -23.90 -9.48 12.35
C THR A 250 -24.19 -10.95 12.67
N PHE A 251 -24.73 -11.70 11.71
CA PHE A 251 -24.92 -13.14 11.87
C PHE A 251 -23.60 -13.89 12.11
N ALA A 252 -22.56 -13.57 11.33
CA ALA A 252 -21.23 -14.17 11.52
C ALA A 252 -20.65 -13.82 12.91
N GLU A 253 -20.81 -12.57 13.36
CA GLU A 253 -20.40 -12.13 14.70
C GLU A 253 -21.14 -12.91 15.79
N GLU A 254 -22.45 -13.09 15.69
CA GLU A 254 -23.25 -13.88 16.65
C GLU A 254 -22.80 -15.35 16.73
N VAL A 255 -22.44 -15.97 15.59
CA VAL A 255 -21.89 -17.32 15.55
C VAL A 255 -20.58 -17.38 16.32
N LEU A 256 -19.67 -16.43 16.07
CA LEU A 256 -18.37 -16.36 16.74
C LEU A 256 -18.50 -16.04 18.23
N ALA A 257 -19.39 -15.12 18.60
CA ALA A 257 -19.66 -14.76 19.99
C ALA A 257 -20.17 -15.95 20.82
N LYS A 258 -21.05 -16.81 20.26
CA LYS A 258 -21.50 -18.07 20.88
C LYS A 258 -20.36 -19.05 21.14
N LYS A 259 -19.26 -18.96 20.39
CA LYS A 259 -18.02 -19.73 20.58
C LYS A 259 -16.99 -18.97 21.45
N GLY A 260 -17.34 -17.82 22.02
CA GLY A 260 -16.46 -16.99 22.84
C GLY A 260 -15.33 -16.35 22.05
N ARG A 261 -15.55 -16.08 20.74
CA ARG A 261 -14.59 -15.42 19.84
C ARG A 261 -15.06 -14.02 19.51
N LYS A 262 -14.10 -13.15 19.18
CA LYS A 262 -14.33 -11.80 18.66
C LYS A 262 -14.13 -11.79 17.16
N MET A 263 -14.96 -11.04 16.47
CA MET A 263 -14.87 -10.84 15.04
C MET A 263 -13.93 -9.69 14.69
N ILE A 264 -13.11 -9.87 13.65
CA ILE A 264 -12.44 -8.78 12.93
C ILE A 264 -13.01 -8.75 11.51
N GLY A 265 -13.18 -7.57 10.93
CA GLY A 265 -13.44 -7.39 9.51
C GLY A 265 -12.72 -6.16 8.96
N TRP A 266 -12.55 -6.11 7.64
CA TRP A 266 -12.05 -4.93 6.94
C TRP A 266 -12.97 -3.74 7.16
N ASP A 267 -12.52 -2.52 6.90
CA ASP A 267 -13.28 -1.32 7.30
C ASP A 267 -14.59 -1.09 6.55
N GLU A 268 -14.93 -1.89 5.52
CA GLU A 268 -16.25 -1.95 4.91
C GLU A 268 -17.36 -2.47 5.82
N ILE A 269 -17.02 -3.18 6.91
CA ILE A 269 -18.03 -3.60 7.91
C ILE A 269 -18.66 -2.42 8.65
N LEU A 270 -18.12 -1.21 8.52
CA LEU A 270 -18.73 0.03 8.99
C LEU A 270 -19.98 0.42 8.17
N GLU A 271 -20.06 -0.03 6.91
CA GLU A 271 -21.14 0.30 5.99
C GLU A 271 -22.43 -0.41 6.42
N GLY A 272 -23.52 0.36 6.58
CA GLY A 272 -24.81 -0.19 7.01
C GLY A 272 -24.90 -0.55 8.50
N GLY A 273 -23.90 -0.19 9.32
CA GLY A 273 -23.89 -0.39 10.76
C GLY A 273 -22.95 -1.50 11.24
N LEU A 274 -22.21 -1.22 12.29
CA LEU A 274 -21.21 -2.10 12.85
C LEU A 274 -21.84 -3.09 13.84
N ALA A 275 -21.48 -4.37 13.73
CA ALA A 275 -21.88 -5.40 14.71
C ALA A 275 -21.30 -5.05 16.11
N PRO A 276 -22.03 -5.36 17.21
CA PRO A 276 -21.80 -4.78 18.55
C PRO A 276 -20.38 -4.96 19.12
N ASN A 277 -19.70 -6.08 18.81
CA ASN A 277 -18.37 -6.37 19.36
C ASN A 277 -17.31 -6.51 18.25
N ALA A 278 -17.60 -6.04 17.04
CA ALA A 278 -16.69 -6.13 15.90
C ALA A 278 -15.46 -5.26 16.12
N THR A 279 -14.31 -5.77 15.72
CA THR A 279 -13.05 -5.04 15.61
C THR A 279 -12.83 -4.66 14.14
N VAL A 280 -12.52 -3.40 13.87
CA VAL A 280 -12.34 -2.88 12.50
C VAL A 280 -10.87 -2.93 12.11
N MET A 281 -10.56 -3.54 10.97
CA MET A 281 -9.22 -3.49 10.36
C MET A 281 -9.22 -2.44 9.24
N SER A 282 -8.58 -1.29 9.51
CA SER A 282 -8.67 -0.11 8.64
C SER A 282 -7.55 -0.11 7.60
N TRP A 283 -7.88 -0.38 6.33
CA TRP A 283 -6.94 -0.54 5.21
C TRP A 283 -7.02 0.58 4.16
N ARG A 284 -8.20 1.11 3.86
CA ARG A 284 -8.43 2.20 2.88
C ARG A 284 -7.81 3.54 3.31
N GLY A 285 -7.23 3.57 4.50
CA GLY A 285 -6.59 4.69 5.15
C GLY A 285 -6.74 4.57 6.66
N ILE A 286 -6.72 5.69 7.38
CA ILE A 286 -6.91 5.73 8.83
C ILE A 286 -8.34 6.10 9.23
N GLY A 287 -9.20 6.41 8.25
CA GLY A 287 -10.57 6.90 8.48
C GLY A 287 -11.45 5.87 9.19
N GLY A 288 -11.42 4.61 8.75
CA GLY A 288 -12.19 3.54 9.36
C GLY A 288 -11.82 3.30 10.83
N ALA A 289 -10.53 3.35 11.17
CA ALA A 289 -10.09 3.23 12.55
C ALA A 289 -10.51 4.44 13.41
N ILE A 290 -10.53 5.66 12.85
CA ILE A 290 -11.02 6.85 13.53
C ILE A 290 -12.53 6.72 13.83
N GLU A 291 -13.30 6.24 12.86
CA GLU A 291 -14.75 6.04 13.00
C GLU A 291 -15.06 4.96 14.05
N ALA A 292 -14.39 3.81 13.97
CA ALA A 292 -14.51 2.73 14.95
C ALA A 292 -14.19 3.22 16.37
N ALA A 293 -13.03 3.86 16.56
CA ALA A 293 -12.61 4.34 17.87
C ALA A 293 -13.56 5.41 18.46
N LYS A 294 -14.12 6.30 17.62
CA LYS A 294 -15.14 7.28 18.05
C LYS A 294 -16.45 6.62 18.44
N SER A 295 -16.74 5.43 17.89
CA SER A 295 -17.93 4.62 18.20
C SER A 295 -17.68 3.60 19.32
N ASN A 296 -16.54 3.70 20.04
CA ASN A 296 -16.09 2.79 21.10
C ASN A 296 -15.87 1.34 20.63
N HIS A 297 -15.49 1.14 19.38
CA HIS A 297 -15.04 -0.14 18.83
C HIS A 297 -13.52 -0.17 18.69
N ASP A 298 -12.97 -1.35 18.91
CA ASP A 298 -11.55 -1.58 18.72
C ASP A 298 -11.17 -1.54 17.24
N ALA A 299 -9.97 -1.04 16.94
CA ALA A 299 -9.46 -0.95 15.59
C ALA A 299 -7.99 -1.38 15.47
N ILE A 300 -7.64 -1.93 14.32
CA ILE A 300 -6.28 -2.29 13.93
C ILE A 300 -5.90 -1.44 12.71
N MET A 301 -4.75 -0.78 12.80
CA MET A 301 -4.24 0.07 11.71
C MET A 301 -3.48 -0.77 10.69
N THR A 302 -3.95 -0.75 9.44
CA THR A 302 -3.26 -1.37 8.31
C THR A 302 -3.39 -0.54 7.02
N PRO A 303 -3.24 0.82 7.09
CA PRO A 303 -3.47 1.67 5.92
C PRO A 303 -2.50 1.31 4.80
N MET A 304 -3.04 1.13 3.59
CA MET A 304 -2.27 0.65 2.42
C MET A 304 -1.03 1.51 2.13
N SER A 305 -1.10 2.81 2.37
CA SER A 305 0.01 3.75 2.13
C SER A 305 1.23 3.55 3.04
N PHE A 306 1.13 2.70 4.09
CA PHE A 306 2.21 2.40 5.04
C PHE A 306 2.39 0.91 5.32
N CYS A 307 1.39 0.07 5.04
CA CYS A 307 1.32 -1.30 5.55
C CYS A 307 1.16 -2.38 4.46
N TYR A 308 1.03 -2.03 3.18
CA TYR A 308 0.85 -3.02 2.10
C TYR A 308 2.20 -3.41 1.50
N PHE A 309 2.71 -4.56 1.91
CA PHE A 309 4.03 -5.05 1.52
C PHE A 309 4.04 -5.78 0.17
N ASP A 310 2.93 -5.85 -0.52
CA ASP A 310 2.80 -6.23 -1.93
C ASP A 310 3.09 -5.06 -2.90
N PHE A 311 3.34 -3.83 -2.38
CA PHE A 311 3.79 -2.67 -3.15
C PHE A 311 5.29 -2.71 -3.45
N TYR A 312 5.72 -2.04 -4.52
CA TYR A 312 7.14 -1.90 -4.86
C TYR A 312 7.95 -1.24 -3.73
N GLN A 313 9.17 -1.72 -3.52
CA GLN A 313 10.08 -1.19 -2.49
C GLN A 313 11.00 -0.09 -3.00
N THR A 314 11.08 0.08 -4.32
CA THR A 314 11.84 1.11 -5.02
C THR A 314 10.96 1.76 -6.08
N ASP A 315 11.30 2.97 -6.49
CA ASP A 315 10.70 3.69 -7.62
C ASP A 315 11.25 3.22 -8.98
N LYS A 316 12.38 2.48 -8.99
CA LYS A 316 13.00 1.86 -10.18
C LYS A 316 12.37 0.51 -10.50
N THR A 317 11.10 0.52 -10.87
CA THR A 317 10.26 -0.68 -11.00
C THR A 317 10.60 -1.59 -12.18
N ASP A 318 11.36 -1.11 -13.16
CA ASP A 318 11.82 -1.87 -14.33
C ASP A 318 12.77 -3.03 -13.98
N LYS A 319 13.43 -2.96 -12.83
CA LYS A 319 14.36 -3.99 -12.32
C LYS A 319 13.74 -4.85 -11.21
N GLU A 320 12.47 -4.60 -10.86
CA GLU A 320 11.78 -5.29 -9.78
C GLU A 320 10.93 -6.47 -10.27
N PRO A 321 10.74 -7.49 -9.43
CA PRO A 321 9.67 -8.44 -9.64
C PRO A 321 8.33 -7.70 -9.74
N LEU A 322 7.44 -8.17 -10.64
CA LEU A 322 6.13 -7.54 -10.82
C LEU A 322 5.36 -7.50 -9.50
N ALA A 323 4.86 -6.32 -9.15
CA ALA A 323 3.99 -6.07 -8.01
C ALA A 323 2.65 -5.46 -8.45
N ILE A 324 1.69 -5.38 -7.56
CA ILE A 324 0.37 -4.80 -7.85
C ILE A 324 0.48 -3.33 -8.30
N GLY A 325 1.45 -2.60 -7.80
CA GLY A 325 1.70 -1.19 -8.10
C GLY A 325 2.16 -0.44 -6.85
N ASN A 326 2.01 0.87 -6.86
CA ASN A 326 2.35 1.77 -5.77
C ASN A 326 3.83 1.67 -5.31
N TYR A 327 4.22 2.50 -4.35
CA TYR A 327 5.58 2.58 -3.83
C TYR A 327 5.57 2.69 -2.31
N LEU A 328 6.20 1.74 -1.64
CA LEU A 328 6.29 1.68 -0.19
C LEU A 328 7.71 1.27 0.25
N PRO A 329 8.65 2.21 0.34
CA PRO A 329 10.00 1.95 0.82
C PRO A 329 10.04 1.78 2.35
N VAL A 330 11.17 1.26 2.86
CA VAL A 330 11.40 1.01 4.30
C VAL A 330 11.19 2.26 5.15
N GLU A 331 11.66 3.43 4.70
CA GLU A 331 11.50 4.70 5.43
C GLU A 331 10.06 5.13 5.57
N ARG A 332 9.22 4.88 4.57
CA ARG A 332 7.80 5.20 4.65
C ARG A 332 7.08 4.31 5.66
N VAL A 333 7.37 3.01 5.69
CA VAL A 333 6.88 2.11 6.74
C VAL A 333 7.32 2.61 8.12
N TYR A 334 8.61 2.93 8.29
CA TYR A 334 9.16 3.42 9.55
C TYR A 334 8.54 4.75 10.00
N SER A 335 8.17 5.63 9.06
CA SER A 335 7.59 6.94 9.36
C SER A 335 6.15 6.86 9.91
N PHE A 336 5.45 5.74 9.71
CA PHE A 336 4.03 5.62 10.07
C PHE A 336 3.79 5.91 11.55
N ASN A 337 2.90 6.88 11.82
CA ASN A 337 2.38 7.13 13.16
C ASN A 337 0.95 6.57 13.26
N PRO A 338 0.72 5.50 14.03
CA PRO A 338 -0.59 4.88 14.15
C PRO A 338 -1.56 5.62 15.07
N TYR A 339 -1.18 6.78 15.62
CA TYR A 339 -2.04 7.61 16.46
C TYR A 339 -2.55 8.83 15.71
N PRO A 340 -3.80 8.81 15.19
CA PRO A 340 -4.39 9.97 14.52
C PRO A 340 -4.59 11.14 15.47
N GLU A 341 -4.27 12.35 15.02
CA GLU A 341 -4.52 13.59 15.76
C GLU A 341 -6.01 13.84 16.04
N ALA A 342 -6.88 13.26 15.22
CA ALA A 342 -8.34 13.38 15.35
C ALA A 342 -8.94 12.59 16.54
N LEU A 343 -8.13 11.79 17.25
CA LEU A 343 -8.56 10.98 18.39
C LEU A 343 -8.01 11.54 19.72
N ASN A 344 -8.87 11.60 20.72
CA ASN A 344 -8.48 11.93 22.09
C ASN A 344 -7.88 10.69 22.82
N LYS A 345 -7.36 10.88 24.04
CA LYS A 345 -6.68 9.82 24.81
C LYS A 345 -7.56 8.60 25.10
N GLU A 346 -8.86 8.78 25.32
CA GLU A 346 -9.78 7.66 25.57
C GLU A 346 -10.00 6.86 24.28
N GLN A 347 -10.24 7.55 23.16
CA GLN A 347 -10.43 6.93 21.85
C GLN A 347 -9.17 6.21 21.37
N LEU A 348 -7.97 6.74 21.65
CA LEU A 348 -6.70 6.07 21.32
C LEU A 348 -6.53 4.71 22.00
N LYS A 349 -7.24 4.42 23.10
CA LYS A 349 -7.22 3.10 23.73
C LYS A 349 -7.83 2.01 22.87
N HIS A 350 -8.69 2.36 21.92
CA HIS A 350 -9.28 1.45 20.96
C HIS A 350 -8.35 1.10 19.80
N ILE A 351 -7.21 1.78 19.64
CA ILE A 351 -6.20 1.39 18.65
C ILE A 351 -5.36 0.25 19.23
N LEU A 352 -5.71 -0.99 18.88
CA LEU A 352 -5.06 -2.18 19.41
C LEU A 352 -3.61 -2.35 18.92
N GLY A 353 -3.33 -1.89 17.71
CA GLY A 353 -2.01 -2.00 17.11
C GLY A 353 -2.00 -1.82 15.59
N VAL A 354 -0.94 -2.35 14.98
CA VAL A 354 -0.64 -2.19 13.55
C VAL A 354 -0.40 -3.56 12.93
N GLN A 355 -0.76 -3.71 11.65
CA GLN A 355 -0.48 -4.89 10.86
C GLN A 355 0.04 -4.50 9.48
N ALA A 356 0.96 -5.29 8.91
CA ALA A 356 1.28 -5.23 7.48
C ALA A 356 0.61 -6.36 6.73
N ASN A 357 0.23 -6.10 5.47
CA ASN A 357 -0.42 -7.05 4.59
C ASN A 357 0.46 -7.43 3.42
N ILE A 358 0.45 -8.71 3.03
CA ILE A 358 1.08 -9.24 1.81
C ILE A 358 0.00 -9.97 1.02
N TRP A 359 -0.53 -9.30 0.00
CA TRP A 359 -1.42 -9.87 -0.98
C TRP A 359 -0.60 -10.54 -2.09
N THR A 360 -1.04 -11.66 -2.62
CA THR A 360 -0.16 -12.53 -3.41
C THR A 360 -0.55 -12.70 -4.87
N GLU A 361 -1.39 -11.84 -5.44
CA GLU A 361 -1.77 -11.87 -6.85
C GLU A 361 -0.54 -11.95 -7.79
N TYR A 362 0.50 -11.20 -7.45
CA TYR A 362 1.75 -11.14 -8.23
C TYR A 362 2.93 -11.84 -7.55
N ILE A 363 2.73 -12.44 -6.37
CA ILE A 363 3.78 -13.07 -5.56
C ILE A 363 3.63 -14.59 -5.62
N LYS A 364 4.29 -15.21 -6.61
CA LYS A 364 4.11 -16.65 -6.95
C LYS A 364 4.95 -17.61 -6.10
N THR A 365 6.03 -17.15 -5.49
CA THR A 365 6.96 -18.00 -4.75
C THR A 365 7.20 -17.48 -3.34
N PHE A 366 7.54 -18.37 -2.41
CA PHE A 366 7.78 -17.96 -1.04
C PHE A 366 9.06 -17.09 -0.92
N LYS A 367 10.06 -17.30 -1.76
CA LYS A 367 11.23 -16.39 -1.83
C LYS A 367 10.84 -14.97 -2.23
N HIS A 368 9.81 -14.82 -3.06
CA HIS A 368 9.25 -13.51 -3.37
C HIS A 368 8.49 -12.93 -2.17
N VAL A 369 7.78 -13.75 -1.36
CA VAL A 369 7.19 -13.29 -0.08
C VAL A 369 8.26 -12.76 0.86
N GLU A 370 9.37 -13.49 1.04
CA GLU A 370 10.52 -13.05 1.85
C GLU A 370 11.07 -11.70 1.37
N TYR A 371 11.30 -11.58 0.05
CA TYR A 371 11.78 -10.36 -0.60
C TYR A 371 10.86 -9.17 -0.32
N MET A 372 9.55 -9.36 -0.48
CA MET A 372 8.56 -8.30 -0.27
C MET A 372 8.38 -7.95 1.20
N ALA A 373 8.52 -8.92 2.11
CA ALA A 373 8.44 -8.69 3.55
C ALA A 373 9.66 -7.96 4.10
N LEU A 374 10.86 -8.35 3.66
CA LEU A 374 12.12 -7.94 4.26
C LEU A 374 12.87 -6.89 3.39
N PRO A 375 13.44 -5.85 3.99
CA PRO A 375 13.56 -5.59 5.43
C PRO A 375 12.42 -4.73 6.02
N ARG A 376 11.32 -4.45 5.28
CA ARG A 376 10.19 -3.61 5.75
C ARG A 376 9.59 -4.11 7.06
N MET A 377 9.60 -5.43 7.29
CA MET A 377 9.14 -6.04 8.53
C MET A 377 9.91 -5.54 9.77
N ALA A 378 11.20 -5.21 9.63
CA ALA A 378 11.97 -4.60 10.72
C ALA A 378 11.49 -3.19 11.05
N ALA A 379 11.13 -2.39 10.05
CA ALA A 379 10.56 -1.06 10.24
C ALA A 379 9.18 -1.13 10.91
N LEU A 380 8.32 -2.03 10.44
CA LEU A 380 7.02 -2.30 11.05
C LEU A 380 7.15 -2.72 12.52
N ALA A 381 8.10 -3.62 12.81
CA ALA A 381 8.33 -4.09 14.18
C ALA A 381 8.68 -2.95 15.14
N GLU A 382 9.45 -1.94 14.71
CA GLU A 382 9.73 -0.76 15.53
C GLU A 382 8.49 0.13 15.69
N VAL A 383 7.68 0.30 14.64
CA VAL A 383 6.39 1.02 14.73
C VAL A 383 5.46 0.36 15.75
N GLN A 384 5.44 -0.96 15.80
CA GLN A 384 4.60 -1.73 16.72
C GLN A 384 5.15 -1.80 18.16
N TRP A 385 6.46 -1.69 18.32
CA TRP A 385 7.13 -1.86 19.61
C TRP A 385 7.31 -0.56 20.37
N VAL A 386 7.63 0.53 19.66
CA VAL A 386 7.96 1.83 20.26
C VAL A 386 6.69 2.68 20.39
N ALA A 387 6.59 3.42 21.48
CA ALA A 387 5.44 4.33 21.67
C ALA A 387 5.38 5.39 20.56
N PRO A 388 4.20 5.62 19.94
CA PRO A 388 4.04 6.57 18.83
C PRO A 388 4.45 8.01 19.16
N THR A 389 4.45 8.35 20.45
CA THR A 389 4.84 9.68 20.96
C THR A 389 6.35 9.89 21.04
N LYS A 390 7.15 8.83 20.87
CA LYS A 390 8.61 8.96 20.87
C LYS A 390 9.11 9.48 19.51
N PRO A 391 10.05 10.41 19.49
CA PRO A 391 10.68 10.85 18.24
C PRO A 391 11.29 9.67 17.49
N LYS A 392 11.09 9.63 16.19
CA LYS A 392 11.68 8.63 15.29
C LYS A 392 12.98 9.17 14.69
N ASN A 393 14.01 8.33 14.67
CA ASN A 393 15.26 8.63 14.00
C ASN A 393 15.58 7.51 13.00
N TYR A 394 15.37 7.79 11.73
CA TYR A 394 15.56 6.80 10.66
C TYR A 394 17.01 6.35 10.53
N GLN A 395 17.99 7.24 10.75
CA GLN A 395 19.41 6.89 10.68
C GLN A 395 19.82 5.92 11.79
N GLU A 396 19.32 6.11 13.01
CA GLU A 396 19.54 5.17 14.10
C GLU A 396 18.84 3.82 13.83
N PHE A 397 17.65 3.85 13.22
CA PHE A 397 16.96 2.63 12.77
C PHE A 397 17.82 1.87 11.76
N LEU A 398 18.37 2.54 10.76
CA LEU A 398 19.24 1.90 9.76
C LEU A 398 20.47 1.25 10.41
N GLN A 399 21.08 1.88 11.42
CA GLN A 399 22.18 1.26 12.16
C GLN A 399 21.76 -0.03 12.90
N ARG A 400 20.54 -0.09 13.42
CA ARG A 400 19.99 -1.32 14.01
C ARG A 400 19.68 -2.36 12.95
N LEU A 401 19.10 -1.95 11.82
CA LEU A 401 18.82 -2.81 10.69
C LEU A 401 20.09 -3.46 10.14
N MET A 402 21.18 -2.70 9.97
CA MET A 402 22.47 -3.23 9.53
C MET A 402 23.02 -4.36 10.43
N ARG A 403 22.64 -4.41 11.71
CA ARG A 403 22.99 -5.51 12.61
C ARG A 403 22.06 -6.72 12.46
N LEU A 404 20.86 -6.52 11.92
CA LEU A 404 19.88 -7.58 11.70
C LEU A 404 20.10 -8.33 10.39
N LEU A 405 20.59 -7.65 9.33
CA LEU A 405 20.78 -8.25 8.01
C LEU A 405 21.67 -9.51 8.01
N PRO A 406 22.79 -9.56 8.74
CA PRO A 406 23.59 -10.79 8.82
C PRO A 406 22.82 -11.99 9.38
N ILE A 407 21.80 -11.76 10.21
CA ILE A 407 20.91 -12.84 10.68
C ILE A 407 20.03 -13.34 9.53
N TYR A 408 19.51 -12.45 8.66
CA TYR A 408 18.78 -12.88 7.47
C TYR A 408 19.64 -13.77 6.57
N GLU A 409 20.92 -13.41 6.39
CA GLU A 409 21.86 -14.19 5.57
C GLU A 409 22.11 -15.59 6.16
N VAL A 410 22.32 -15.69 7.48
CA VAL A 410 22.52 -16.97 8.16
C VAL A 410 21.29 -17.85 8.13
N GLU A 411 20.10 -17.25 8.28
CA GLU A 411 18.81 -17.96 8.19
C GLU A 411 18.45 -18.29 6.72
N GLY A 412 19.17 -17.76 5.73
CA GLY A 412 18.92 -17.97 4.30
C GLY A 412 17.66 -17.23 3.79
N TYR A 413 17.26 -16.16 4.45
CA TYR A 413 16.13 -15.34 4.00
C TYR A 413 16.53 -14.46 2.82
N THR A 414 15.61 -14.35 1.86
CA THR A 414 15.72 -13.39 0.76
C THR A 414 15.19 -12.04 1.24
N TYR A 415 15.92 -10.94 0.97
CA TYR A 415 15.48 -9.60 1.33
C TYR A 415 15.85 -8.59 0.26
N ALA A 416 15.06 -7.51 0.15
CA ALA A 416 15.33 -6.43 -0.78
C ALA A 416 16.52 -5.59 -0.29
N LYS A 417 17.42 -5.25 -1.22
CA LYS A 417 18.66 -4.52 -0.92
C LYS A 417 18.57 -3.01 -1.18
N HIS A 418 17.38 -2.47 -1.41
CA HIS A 418 17.17 -1.05 -1.76
C HIS A 418 17.61 -0.05 -0.68
N ILE A 419 17.82 -0.51 0.56
CA ILE A 419 18.44 0.31 1.61
C ILE A 419 19.90 0.69 1.27
N PHE A 420 20.55 -0.09 0.39
CA PHE A 420 21.92 0.14 -0.08
C PHE A 420 21.98 0.96 -1.37
N ASP A 421 20.84 1.34 -1.93
CA ASP A 421 20.80 2.14 -3.14
C ASP A 421 21.36 3.54 -2.90
N LEU A 422 22.03 4.03 -3.94
CA LEU A 422 22.48 5.40 -3.99
C LEU A 422 21.26 6.33 -4.06
N ARG A 423 21.18 7.24 -3.11
CA ARG A 423 20.08 8.20 -2.97
C ARG A 423 20.57 9.61 -3.16
N ALA A 424 19.71 10.45 -3.71
CA ALA A 424 19.92 11.88 -3.82
C ALA A 424 18.80 12.62 -3.08
N GLU A 425 19.18 13.54 -2.23
CA GLU A 425 18.28 14.53 -1.67
C GLU A 425 18.49 15.84 -2.44
N VAL A 426 17.43 16.35 -3.05
CA VAL A 426 17.45 17.59 -3.84
C VAL A 426 16.77 18.67 -3.03
N LYS A 427 17.49 19.77 -2.75
CA LYS A 427 16.97 20.92 -1.99
C LYS A 427 17.19 22.22 -2.74
N PRO A 428 16.20 23.12 -2.75
CA PRO A 428 16.39 24.46 -3.27
C PRO A 428 17.40 25.24 -2.41
N GLY A 429 18.28 25.98 -3.08
CA GLY A 429 19.12 26.99 -2.47
C GLY A 429 18.74 28.39 -2.98
N VAL A 430 19.63 29.36 -2.79
CA VAL A 430 19.45 30.70 -3.37
C VAL A 430 20.04 30.68 -4.79
N ASP A 431 19.17 30.65 -5.79
CA ASP A 431 19.55 30.53 -7.22
C ASP A 431 20.38 29.27 -7.57
N GLU A 432 20.31 28.23 -6.73
CA GLU A 432 21.04 26.99 -6.92
C GLU A 432 20.20 25.79 -6.47
N ILE A 433 20.48 24.62 -7.02
CA ILE A 433 19.96 23.34 -6.55
C ILE A 433 21.07 22.64 -5.79
N ASN A 434 20.81 22.28 -4.53
CA ASN A 434 21.74 21.51 -3.70
C ASN A 434 21.40 20.03 -3.79
N VAL A 435 22.35 19.20 -4.25
CA VAL A 435 22.19 17.74 -4.36
C VAL A 435 23.10 17.06 -3.35
N THR A 436 22.48 16.39 -2.36
CA THR A 436 23.20 15.58 -1.37
C THR A 436 23.08 14.11 -1.76
N LEU A 437 24.20 13.48 -2.07
CA LEU A 437 24.27 12.05 -2.37
C LEU A 437 24.59 11.26 -1.11
N SER A 438 23.93 10.11 -0.94
CA SER A 438 24.18 9.20 0.19
C SER A 438 24.01 7.74 -0.20
N CYS A 439 24.77 6.87 0.44
CA CYS A 439 24.67 5.42 0.31
C CYS A 439 25.07 4.78 1.63
N LEU A 440 24.43 3.66 2.00
CA LEU A 440 24.78 2.90 3.21
C LEU A 440 25.98 1.95 3.01
N GLN A 441 26.44 1.79 1.78
CA GLN A 441 27.62 1.00 1.50
C GLN A 441 28.89 1.79 1.90
N ASP A 442 29.81 1.12 2.57
CA ASP A 442 31.12 1.71 2.92
C ASP A 442 32.05 1.70 1.70
N THR A 443 31.76 2.61 0.75
CA THR A 443 32.48 2.75 -0.52
C THR A 443 32.30 4.15 -1.08
N PRO A 444 33.28 4.71 -1.82
CA PRO A 444 33.14 6.02 -2.44
C PRO A 444 31.98 6.10 -3.42
N ILE A 445 31.31 7.25 -3.45
CA ILE A 445 30.34 7.62 -4.49
C ILE A 445 31.13 8.38 -5.57
N TYR A 446 31.10 7.87 -6.79
CA TYR A 446 31.70 8.50 -7.97
C TYR A 446 30.63 9.26 -8.77
N TYR A 447 30.93 10.44 -9.29
CA TYR A 447 29.96 11.20 -10.04
C TYR A 447 30.54 11.95 -11.24
N THR A 448 29.67 12.32 -12.19
CA THR A 448 29.89 13.19 -13.33
C THR A 448 28.74 14.20 -13.43
N THR A 449 28.97 15.36 -14.06
CA THR A 449 27.97 16.43 -14.24
C THR A 449 27.65 16.73 -15.71
N ASP A 450 28.24 15.97 -16.60
CA ASP A 450 28.12 16.10 -18.06
C ASP A 450 27.34 14.95 -18.71
N GLY A 451 26.81 14.04 -17.90
CA GLY A 451 26.07 12.86 -18.36
C GLY A 451 26.94 11.68 -18.79
N SER A 452 28.25 11.77 -18.70
CA SER A 452 29.15 10.64 -18.93
C SER A 452 28.98 9.59 -17.80
N GLU A 453 29.22 8.30 -18.12
CA GLU A 453 29.11 7.23 -17.13
C GLU A 453 30.22 7.33 -16.07
N PRO A 454 29.86 7.37 -14.76
CA PRO A 454 30.85 7.39 -13.70
C PRO A 454 31.65 6.10 -13.64
N THR A 455 32.96 6.27 -13.50
CA THR A 455 33.93 5.18 -13.31
C THR A 455 34.70 5.40 -12.01
N LYS A 456 35.52 4.43 -11.60
CA LYS A 456 36.42 4.60 -10.43
C LYS A 456 37.46 5.70 -10.58
N ASN A 457 37.57 6.30 -11.78
CA ASN A 457 38.46 7.44 -12.06
C ASN A 457 37.69 8.78 -12.09
N SER A 458 36.36 8.76 -11.94
CA SER A 458 35.52 9.96 -11.90
C SER A 458 35.66 10.70 -10.56
N ASN A 459 35.07 11.89 -10.46
CA ASN A 459 35.08 12.67 -9.22
C ASN A 459 34.47 11.88 -8.07
N ILE A 460 35.10 11.96 -6.88
CA ILE A 460 34.57 11.37 -5.66
C ILE A 460 33.72 12.42 -4.94
N TYR A 461 32.46 12.06 -4.62
CA TYR A 461 31.57 12.89 -3.85
C TYR A 461 32.06 13.04 -2.40
N LYS A 462 32.15 14.28 -1.92
CA LYS A 462 32.60 14.61 -0.56
C LYS A 462 31.67 15.57 0.18
N GLU A 463 30.99 16.43 -0.56
CA GLU A 463 30.10 17.47 -0.03
C GLU A 463 28.94 17.73 -1.00
N PRO A 464 27.81 18.36 -0.57
CA PRO A 464 26.68 18.63 -1.43
C PRO A 464 27.07 19.38 -2.70
N LEU A 465 26.57 18.89 -3.84
CA LEU A 465 26.80 19.51 -5.15
C LEU A 465 25.87 20.71 -5.29
N LYS A 466 26.44 21.85 -5.72
CA LYS A 466 25.72 23.08 -6.02
C LYS A 466 25.56 23.21 -7.52
N LEU A 467 24.35 23.07 -8.02
CA LEU A 467 24.02 23.18 -9.43
C LEU A 467 23.41 24.58 -9.68
N THR A 468 23.95 25.30 -10.65
CA THR A 468 23.51 26.66 -11.02
C THR A 468 23.15 26.80 -12.49
N GLN A 469 23.24 25.71 -13.24
CA GLN A 469 22.93 25.62 -14.67
C GLN A 469 22.46 24.20 -15.04
N ASN A 470 21.96 24.03 -16.25
CA ASN A 470 21.58 22.72 -16.76
C ASN A 470 22.70 21.69 -16.54
N THR A 471 22.35 20.59 -15.87
CA THR A 471 23.34 19.59 -15.46
C THR A 471 22.74 18.20 -15.65
N ASN A 472 23.49 17.31 -16.30
CA ASN A 472 23.16 15.88 -16.32
C ASN A 472 24.04 15.17 -15.28
N LEU A 473 23.50 15.02 -14.07
CA LEU A 473 24.20 14.40 -12.95
C LEU A 473 24.03 12.89 -12.99
N LYS A 474 25.15 12.19 -13.12
CA LYS A 474 25.22 10.76 -12.90
C LYS A 474 26.11 10.45 -11.72
N ALA A 475 25.71 9.49 -10.90
CA ALA A 475 26.51 9.01 -9.77
C ALA A 475 26.42 7.49 -9.67
N LYS A 476 27.51 6.85 -9.20
CA LYS A 476 27.60 5.40 -9.12
C LYS A 476 28.43 4.96 -7.90
N VAL A 477 28.00 3.84 -7.33
CA VAL A 477 28.69 3.12 -6.24
C VAL A 477 29.06 1.74 -6.74
N PHE A 478 30.31 1.32 -6.47
CA PHE A 478 30.82 -0.02 -6.81
C PHE A 478 31.02 -0.82 -5.51
N GLY A 479 29.95 -1.14 -4.83
CA GLY A 479 30.00 -1.75 -3.52
C GLY A 479 29.79 -3.27 -3.51
N LYS A 480 30.08 -3.89 -2.38
CA LYS A 480 29.92 -5.35 -2.17
C LYS A 480 28.46 -5.81 -2.16
N GLU A 481 27.52 -4.94 -1.81
CA GLU A 481 26.09 -5.24 -1.82
C GLU A 481 25.45 -5.09 -3.21
N GLY A 482 26.26 -4.76 -4.19
CA GLY A 482 25.89 -4.50 -5.57
C GLY A 482 26.26 -3.09 -6.01
N GLU A 483 26.24 -2.89 -7.32
CA GLU A 483 26.35 -1.57 -7.90
C GLU A 483 25.01 -0.84 -7.77
N SER A 484 25.06 0.44 -7.45
CA SER A 484 23.88 1.31 -7.47
C SER A 484 24.22 2.62 -8.17
N GLU A 485 23.24 3.11 -8.93
CA GLU A 485 23.40 4.29 -9.77
C GLU A 485 22.28 5.30 -9.55
N PHE A 486 22.60 6.56 -9.71
CA PHE A 486 21.68 7.68 -9.78
C PHE A 486 21.93 8.45 -11.07
N ASN A 487 20.87 8.79 -11.76
CA ASN A 487 20.90 9.59 -12.99
C ASN A 487 19.76 10.59 -12.97
N GLN A 488 20.06 11.87 -13.04
CA GLN A 488 19.07 12.94 -13.06
C GLN A 488 19.55 14.11 -13.90
N GLU A 489 18.71 14.53 -14.84
CA GLU A 489 18.89 15.79 -15.54
C GLU A 489 18.21 16.92 -14.75
N PHE A 490 18.93 18.01 -14.58
CA PHE A 490 18.44 19.25 -13.97
C PHE A 490 18.35 20.35 -15.04
N PHE A 491 17.19 20.97 -15.12
CA PHE A 491 16.87 22.02 -16.09
C PHE A 491 16.64 23.34 -15.37
N PHE A 492 17.43 24.34 -15.70
CA PHE A 492 17.27 25.67 -15.14
C PHE A 492 16.44 26.55 -16.08
N ASN A 493 15.42 27.17 -15.53
CA ASN A 493 14.53 28.12 -16.16
C ASN A 493 14.27 29.28 -15.19
N LYS A 494 13.45 30.28 -15.57
CA LYS A 494 13.19 31.47 -14.74
C LYS A 494 12.44 31.16 -13.44
N ALA A 495 11.74 30.02 -13.37
CA ALA A 495 11.02 29.56 -12.17
C ALA A 495 11.86 28.65 -11.25
N THR A 496 12.98 28.10 -11.72
CA THR A 496 13.77 27.12 -10.94
C THR A 496 14.17 27.71 -9.58
N VAL A 497 13.88 26.95 -8.52
CA VAL A 497 14.08 27.27 -7.09
C VAL A 497 13.46 28.61 -6.64
N ARG A 498 12.46 29.10 -7.36
CA ARG A 498 11.71 30.29 -6.94
C ARG A 498 10.69 29.93 -5.84
N PRO A 499 10.36 30.92 -4.96
CA PRO A 499 9.27 30.74 -4.02
C PRO A 499 7.97 30.39 -4.76
N ILE A 500 7.32 29.32 -4.30
CA ILE A 500 6.08 28.80 -4.88
C ILE A 500 5.11 28.39 -3.77
N GLU A 501 3.85 28.71 -3.94
CA GLU A 501 2.80 28.42 -2.97
C GLU A 501 1.60 27.79 -3.68
N PHE A 502 0.97 26.82 -3.01
CA PHE A 502 -0.31 26.26 -3.46
C PHE A 502 -1.47 27.20 -3.13
N ILE A 503 -2.27 27.52 -4.14
CA ILE A 503 -3.64 28.02 -3.97
C ILE A 503 -4.58 26.81 -3.76
N SER A 504 -4.42 25.76 -4.59
CA SER A 504 -5.08 24.46 -4.39
C SER A 504 -4.03 23.37 -4.18
N LYS A 505 -4.23 22.54 -3.14
CA LYS A 505 -3.26 21.49 -2.75
C LYS A 505 -3.44 20.20 -3.54
N PRO A 506 -2.37 19.45 -3.80
CA PRO A 506 -2.45 18.10 -4.38
C PRO A 506 -3.13 17.13 -3.41
N THR A 507 -3.59 16.01 -3.94
CA THR A 507 -4.10 14.89 -3.15
C THR A 507 -3.02 14.40 -2.19
N GLN A 508 -3.36 14.20 -0.92
CA GLN A 508 -2.42 13.93 0.17
C GLN A 508 -1.40 12.81 -0.15
N ASN A 509 -1.85 11.75 -0.80
CA ASN A 509 -0.99 10.61 -1.15
C ASN A 509 0.06 10.94 -2.22
N TYR A 510 -0.11 12.03 -2.96
CA TYR A 510 0.73 12.46 -4.09
C TYR A 510 1.28 13.88 -3.90
N ALA A 511 1.40 14.31 -2.65
CA ALA A 511 1.88 15.65 -2.30
C ALA A 511 3.42 15.72 -2.09
N TYR A 512 4.04 14.60 -1.82
CA TYR A 512 5.51 14.42 -1.64
C TYR A 512 6.24 15.58 -0.95
N ASN A 513 7.08 16.31 -1.72
CA ASN A 513 7.86 17.47 -1.23
C ASN A 513 7.07 18.78 -1.30
N GLY A 514 5.78 18.74 -1.69
CA GLY A 514 4.95 19.92 -1.81
C GLY A 514 5.23 20.76 -3.06
N ALA A 515 4.88 22.04 -3.01
CA ALA A 515 4.90 22.93 -4.18
C ALA A 515 6.28 23.05 -4.83
N ILE A 516 7.36 22.91 -4.07
CA ILE A 516 8.73 23.03 -4.60
C ILE A 516 9.03 22.00 -5.69
N THR A 517 8.37 20.84 -5.69
CA THR A 517 8.49 19.82 -6.75
C THR A 517 8.21 20.41 -8.14
N LEU A 518 7.37 21.44 -8.23
CA LEU A 518 7.00 22.07 -9.51
C LEU A 518 8.05 23.08 -10.03
N VAL A 519 9.09 23.34 -9.27
CA VAL A 519 10.16 24.30 -9.63
C VAL A 519 11.55 23.83 -9.15
N ASP A 520 11.73 22.54 -8.92
CA ASP A 520 13.00 21.99 -8.44
C ASP A 520 14.00 21.63 -9.55
N GLY A 521 13.63 21.92 -10.80
CA GLY A 521 14.47 21.71 -11.98
C GLY A 521 14.46 20.27 -12.48
N ARG A 522 13.61 19.39 -11.96
CA ARG A 522 13.54 17.98 -12.38
C ARG A 522 12.30 17.70 -13.22
N LYS A 523 12.47 16.92 -14.27
CA LYS A 523 11.34 16.37 -15.01
C LYS A 523 11.02 14.97 -14.49
N GLY A 524 9.73 14.66 -14.42
CA GLY A 524 9.27 13.37 -13.98
C GLY A 524 9.58 12.24 -14.97
N GLY A 525 9.96 11.09 -14.44
CA GLY A 525 10.19 9.87 -15.20
C GLY A 525 8.93 9.10 -15.52
N THR A 526 9.09 7.83 -15.96
CA THR A 526 7.99 6.96 -16.40
C THR A 526 7.16 6.36 -15.26
N ASN A 527 7.50 6.64 -14.00
CA ASN A 527 6.76 6.22 -12.81
C ASN A 527 5.99 7.40 -12.21
N SER A 528 4.67 7.46 -12.41
CA SER A 528 3.79 8.51 -11.86
C SER A 528 3.75 8.55 -10.33
N ARG A 529 4.24 7.50 -9.67
CA ARG A 529 4.28 7.38 -8.21
C ARG A 529 5.63 7.82 -7.61
N SER A 530 6.55 8.34 -8.42
CA SER A 530 7.79 8.95 -7.92
C SER A 530 7.54 10.33 -7.32
N SER A 531 8.49 10.81 -6.49
CA SER A 531 8.40 12.14 -5.86
C SER A 531 8.58 13.31 -6.83
N GLU A 532 8.78 13.05 -8.11
CA GLU A 532 8.92 14.03 -9.19
C GLU A 532 7.56 14.46 -9.76
N TRP A 533 6.49 13.73 -9.44
CA TRP A 533 5.13 14.01 -9.88
C TRP A 533 4.24 14.45 -8.71
N LEU A 534 3.42 15.46 -8.92
CA LEU A 534 2.33 15.81 -8.00
C LEU A 534 0.99 15.45 -8.61
N GLY A 535 0.13 14.78 -7.85
CA GLY A 535 -1.19 14.33 -8.29
C GLY A 535 -2.34 15.15 -7.71
N PHE A 536 -3.24 15.63 -8.56
CA PHE A 536 -4.41 16.42 -8.21
C PHE A 536 -5.68 15.70 -8.65
N SER A 537 -6.69 15.68 -7.79
CA SER A 537 -8.04 15.17 -8.09
C SER A 537 -9.06 15.96 -7.29
N GLU A 538 -10.21 16.25 -7.88
CA GLU A 538 -11.28 17.08 -7.28
C GLU A 538 -10.87 18.54 -6.98
N ALA A 539 -9.66 18.93 -7.39
CA ALA A 539 -9.14 20.28 -7.30
C ALA A 539 -8.05 20.49 -8.34
N PRO A 540 -7.96 21.66 -9.00
CA PRO A 540 -6.95 21.96 -9.99
C PRO A 540 -5.55 22.06 -9.34
N CYS A 541 -4.50 21.90 -10.14
CA CYS A 541 -3.22 22.46 -9.77
C CYS A 541 -3.29 23.99 -9.94
N GLU A 542 -3.35 24.73 -8.84
CA GLU A 542 -3.30 26.18 -8.87
C GLU A 542 -2.22 26.69 -7.92
N VAL A 543 -1.22 27.39 -8.48
CA VAL A 543 -0.02 27.83 -7.75
C VAL A 543 0.31 29.29 -8.05
N LEU A 544 0.99 29.90 -7.09
CA LEU A 544 1.60 31.23 -7.20
C LEU A 544 3.12 31.07 -7.18
N ILE A 545 3.82 31.56 -8.21
CA ILE A 545 5.28 31.56 -8.33
C ILE A 545 5.76 33.01 -8.23
N THR A 546 6.71 33.29 -7.34
CA THR A 546 7.38 34.58 -7.24
C THR A 546 8.71 34.52 -7.98
N LEU A 547 8.77 35.17 -9.13
CA LEU A 547 9.99 35.31 -9.94
C LEU A 547 10.92 36.41 -9.39
N LYS A 548 12.06 36.60 -10.04
CA LYS A 548 12.87 37.82 -9.82
C LYS A 548 12.10 39.04 -10.33
N ASP A 549 12.40 40.20 -9.74
CA ASP A 549 11.76 41.46 -10.14
C ASP A 549 11.95 41.70 -11.64
N ASN A 550 10.87 42.15 -12.27
CA ASN A 550 10.87 42.55 -13.70
C ASN A 550 11.37 41.44 -14.65
N THR A 551 10.95 40.17 -14.36
CA THR A 551 11.28 39.07 -15.24
C THR A 551 10.45 39.12 -16.53
N LEU A 552 11.11 39.10 -17.69
CA LEU A 552 10.45 38.95 -18.97
C LEU A 552 10.03 37.49 -19.18
N VAL A 553 8.75 37.24 -19.46
CA VAL A 553 8.17 35.91 -19.66
C VAL A 553 7.39 35.89 -20.97
N LYS A 554 7.59 34.85 -21.78
CA LYS A 554 6.89 34.64 -23.06
C LYS A 554 6.28 33.24 -23.22
N GLU A 555 6.64 32.31 -22.35
CA GLU A 555 6.16 30.95 -22.38
C GLU A 555 6.15 30.34 -20.98
N VAL A 556 5.11 29.55 -20.69
CA VAL A 556 5.04 28.66 -19.52
C VAL A 556 4.66 27.27 -20.01
N SER A 557 5.38 26.25 -19.52
CA SER A 557 5.12 24.85 -19.87
C SER A 557 5.27 23.90 -18.68
N PHE A 558 4.70 22.71 -18.80
CA PHE A 558 4.84 21.61 -17.83
C PHE A 558 4.67 20.28 -18.56
N ASN A 559 5.09 19.16 -17.95
CA ASN A 559 4.72 17.84 -18.44
C ASN A 559 3.56 17.27 -17.61
N ALA A 560 2.66 16.54 -18.28
CA ALA A 560 1.66 15.71 -17.64
C ALA A 560 1.96 14.25 -17.91
N PHE A 561 1.91 13.43 -16.86
CA PHE A 561 1.87 11.98 -16.98
C PHE A 561 0.42 11.57 -17.24
N ILE A 562 0.20 10.79 -18.29
CA ILE A 562 -1.12 10.33 -18.71
C ILE A 562 -1.12 8.81 -18.75
N GLU A 563 -2.05 8.19 -18.05
CA GLU A 563 -2.32 6.75 -18.04
C GLU A 563 -3.80 6.55 -17.76
N THR A 564 -4.61 6.67 -18.81
CA THR A 564 -6.06 6.74 -18.68
C THR A 564 -6.68 5.48 -18.08
N GLY A 565 -6.04 4.30 -18.22
CA GLY A 565 -6.43 3.07 -17.54
C GLY A 565 -6.33 3.15 -16.01
N ASP A 566 -5.38 3.93 -15.49
CA ASP A 566 -5.16 4.18 -14.05
C ASP A 566 -5.80 5.50 -13.57
N TRP A 567 -6.80 5.99 -14.30
CA TRP A 567 -7.57 7.22 -14.00
C TRP A 567 -6.75 8.52 -14.09
N ILE A 568 -5.56 8.49 -14.69
CA ILE A 568 -4.70 9.66 -14.86
C ILE A 568 -4.92 10.25 -16.26
N TYR A 569 -5.49 11.44 -16.31
CA TYR A 569 -5.97 12.07 -17.52
C TYR A 569 -5.17 13.33 -17.89
N PRO A 570 -5.19 13.74 -19.18
CA PRO A 570 -4.65 15.03 -19.58
C PRO A 570 -5.38 16.19 -18.91
N PRO A 571 -4.76 17.39 -18.83
CA PRO A 571 -5.43 18.59 -18.35
C PRO A 571 -6.62 18.95 -19.27
N THR A 572 -7.69 19.51 -18.69
CA THR A 572 -8.81 20.07 -19.46
C THR A 572 -8.57 21.50 -19.89
N ASN A 573 -7.79 22.23 -19.08
CA ASN A 573 -7.53 23.65 -19.29
C ASN A 573 -6.18 24.02 -18.67
N PHE A 574 -5.50 25.00 -19.28
CA PHE A 574 -4.27 25.60 -18.79
C PHE A 574 -4.34 27.11 -18.90
N GLU A 575 -4.14 27.83 -17.81
CA GLU A 575 -4.20 29.28 -17.73
C GLU A 575 -2.99 29.85 -17.00
N VAL A 576 -2.49 30.98 -17.49
CA VAL A 576 -1.35 31.71 -16.91
C VAL A 576 -1.73 33.17 -16.75
N TRP A 577 -1.56 33.72 -15.53
CA TRP A 577 -1.71 35.15 -15.24
C TRP A 577 -0.38 35.72 -14.72
N GLY A 578 -0.08 36.95 -15.12
CA GLY A 578 1.08 37.69 -14.64
C GLY A 578 0.70 38.93 -13.84
N SER A 579 1.55 39.28 -12.88
CA SER A 579 1.44 40.51 -12.09
C SER A 579 2.80 41.11 -11.76
N LYS A 580 2.88 42.43 -11.66
CA LYS A 580 4.07 43.12 -11.15
C LYS A 580 4.01 43.36 -9.65
N ASP A 581 2.84 43.51 -9.09
CA ASP A 581 2.60 43.96 -7.71
C ASP A 581 2.03 42.87 -6.80
N GLY A 582 1.74 41.67 -7.35
CA GLY A 582 1.13 40.55 -6.62
C GLY A 582 -0.35 40.75 -6.27
N LYS A 583 -1.01 41.81 -6.77
CA LYS A 583 -2.41 42.16 -6.50
C LYS A 583 -3.24 42.19 -7.77
N ASN A 584 -2.72 42.81 -8.81
CA ASN A 584 -3.39 42.98 -10.09
C ASN A 584 -2.83 41.97 -11.10
N TYR A 585 -3.65 40.95 -11.44
CA TYR A 585 -3.26 39.89 -12.35
C TYR A 585 -3.91 40.06 -13.72
N GLU A 586 -3.10 40.03 -14.78
CA GLU A 586 -3.52 40.02 -16.18
C GLU A 586 -3.44 38.60 -16.72
N LEU A 587 -4.46 38.13 -17.44
CA LEU A 587 -4.41 36.85 -18.14
C LEU A 587 -3.43 36.95 -19.30
N LEU A 588 -2.34 36.18 -19.25
CA LEU A 588 -1.30 36.15 -20.28
C LEU A 588 -1.64 35.11 -21.37
N GLY A 589 -2.18 33.99 -21.01
CA GLY A 589 -2.54 32.93 -21.93
C GLY A 589 -3.51 31.93 -21.36
N LYS A 590 -4.29 31.28 -22.25
CA LYS A 590 -5.24 30.22 -21.92
C LYS A 590 -5.34 29.23 -23.06
N ALA A 591 -5.38 27.93 -22.74
CA ALA A 591 -5.69 26.85 -23.67
C ALA A 591 -6.71 25.89 -23.07
N ASN A 592 -7.53 25.28 -23.90
CA ASN A 592 -8.42 24.18 -23.56
C ASN A 592 -7.99 22.95 -24.35
N TYR A 593 -8.19 21.76 -23.76
CA TYR A 593 -7.76 20.51 -24.37
C TYR A 593 -8.93 19.54 -24.42
N ASP A 594 -9.02 18.80 -25.53
CA ASP A 594 -10.02 17.76 -25.71
C ASP A 594 -9.67 16.51 -24.88
N MET A 595 -10.71 15.86 -24.37
CA MET A 595 -10.55 14.61 -23.65
C MET A 595 -10.33 13.44 -24.61
N PRO A 596 -9.50 12.45 -24.21
CA PRO A 596 -9.27 11.25 -25.00
C PRO A 596 -10.56 10.45 -25.21
N LYS A 597 -10.57 9.66 -26.29
CA LYS A 597 -11.68 8.77 -26.67
C LYS A 597 -11.36 7.29 -26.46
N GLU A 598 -10.12 6.98 -26.11
CA GLU A 598 -9.61 5.63 -25.87
C GLU A 598 -8.51 5.64 -24.82
N HIS A 599 -8.13 4.46 -24.32
CA HIS A 599 -7.04 4.32 -23.37
C HIS A 599 -5.69 4.53 -24.03
N PHE A 600 -4.83 5.30 -23.37
CA PHE A 600 -3.44 5.47 -23.78
C PHE A 600 -2.55 5.85 -22.58
N LYS A 601 -1.23 5.73 -22.78
CA LYS A 601 -0.20 6.10 -21.82
C LYS A 601 0.89 6.91 -22.52
N GLU A 602 1.18 8.11 -22.00
CA GLU A 602 2.29 8.95 -22.46
C GLU A 602 2.70 9.99 -21.40
N ILE A 603 3.90 10.56 -21.56
CA ILE A 603 4.29 11.80 -20.89
C ILE A 603 4.25 12.89 -21.95
N LYS A 604 3.44 13.93 -21.75
CA LYS A 604 3.19 14.98 -22.73
C LYS A 604 3.48 16.36 -22.18
N THR A 605 4.21 17.16 -22.95
CA THR A 605 4.45 18.58 -22.63
C THR A 605 3.30 19.44 -23.10
N TYR A 606 2.83 20.31 -22.23
CA TYR A 606 1.84 21.34 -22.50
C TYR A 606 2.51 22.71 -22.38
N SER A 607 2.37 23.56 -23.40
CA SER A 607 2.99 24.88 -23.45
C SER A 607 1.96 25.95 -23.79
N LEU A 608 2.13 27.13 -23.18
CA LEU A 608 1.41 28.35 -23.47
C LEU A 608 2.42 29.45 -23.83
N SER A 609 2.42 29.89 -25.09
CA SER A 609 3.19 31.02 -25.56
C SER A 609 2.30 32.24 -25.68
N PHE A 610 2.81 33.39 -25.30
CA PHE A 610 2.15 34.69 -25.34
C PHE A 610 3.16 35.82 -25.64
N PRO A 611 2.69 37.03 -25.99
CA PRO A 611 3.59 38.19 -26.14
C PRO A 611 4.42 38.42 -24.88
N GLU A 612 5.70 38.68 -25.02
CA GLU A 612 6.60 38.87 -23.90
C GLU A 612 6.08 39.94 -22.92
N LYS A 613 6.03 39.58 -21.66
CA LYS A 613 5.53 40.40 -20.55
C LYS A 613 6.52 40.45 -19.41
N GLU A 614 6.68 41.62 -18.84
CA GLU A 614 7.46 41.84 -17.62
C GLU A 614 6.61 41.60 -16.39
N VAL A 615 6.94 40.60 -15.57
CA VAL A 615 6.20 40.18 -14.39
C VAL A 615 7.12 39.82 -13.22
N THR A 616 6.62 39.91 -11.99
CA THR A 616 7.28 39.43 -10.78
C THR A 616 6.52 38.21 -10.21
N TYR A 617 5.21 38.16 -10.41
CA TYR A 617 4.36 37.09 -9.94
C TYR A 617 3.65 36.39 -11.09
N LEU A 618 3.69 35.06 -11.09
CA LEU A 618 2.91 34.24 -12.00
C LEU A 618 1.91 33.39 -11.20
N LYS A 619 0.66 33.43 -11.61
CA LYS A 619 -0.35 32.46 -11.17
C LYS A 619 -0.60 31.48 -12.31
N VAL A 620 -0.41 30.20 -12.01
CA VAL A 620 -0.57 29.09 -12.95
C VAL A 620 -1.73 28.23 -12.49
N LYS A 621 -2.68 27.93 -13.39
CA LYS A 621 -3.81 27.05 -13.12
C LYS A 621 -3.95 26.01 -14.21
N ILE A 622 -4.02 24.74 -13.79
CA ILE A 622 -4.15 23.57 -14.66
C ILE A 622 -5.30 22.74 -14.10
N ASN A 623 -6.38 22.60 -14.88
CA ASN A 623 -7.58 21.91 -14.43
C ASN A 623 -7.49 20.42 -14.78
N GLU A 624 -7.84 19.60 -13.82
CA GLU A 624 -8.02 18.15 -13.93
C GLU A 624 -9.34 17.81 -14.65
N VAL A 625 -9.56 16.52 -14.94
CA VAL A 625 -10.82 16.01 -15.44
C VAL A 625 -11.80 15.73 -14.29
N ASN A 626 -12.88 16.49 -14.20
CA ASN A 626 -13.90 16.32 -13.16
C ASN A 626 -14.77 15.06 -13.36
N LYS A 627 -14.92 14.60 -14.61
CA LYS A 627 -15.70 13.42 -14.96
C LYS A 627 -14.96 12.61 -16.01
N ILE A 628 -14.49 11.45 -15.62
CA ILE A 628 -13.85 10.48 -16.52
C ILE A 628 -14.83 10.12 -17.65
N PRO A 629 -14.35 10.09 -18.91
CA PRO A 629 -15.18 9.80 -20.08
C PRO A 629 -15.84 8.41 -20.03
N ALA A 630 -16.98 8.28 -20.74
CA ALA A 630 -17.81 7.08 -20.72
C ALA A 630 -17.14 5.81 -21.26
N PHE A 631 -16.06 5.92 -22.05
CA PHE A 631 -15.35 4.75 -22.55
C PHE A 631 -14.58 3.97 -21.45
N HIS A 632 -14.36 4.59 -20.30
CA HIS A 632 -13.74 3.91 -19.16
C HIS A 632 -14.81 3.22 -18.31
N GLU A 633 -15.08 1.95 -18.59
CA GLU A 633 -16.19 1.19 -17.99
C GLU A 633 -16.19 1.17 -16.45
N GLY A 634 -15.01 1.08 -15.80
CA GLY A 634 -14.90 1.01 -14.33
C GLY A 634 -14.94 2.36 -13.60
N ALA A 635 -14.79 3.50 -14.31
CA ALA A 635 -14.59 4.81 -13.69
C ALA A 635 -15.41 5.95 -14.32
N ALA A 636 -16.20 5.68 -15.33
CA ALA A 636 -17.00 6.70 -16.03
C ALA A 636 -17.78 7.59 -15.05
N GLY A 637 -17.67 8.91 -15.23
CA GLY A 637 -18.35 9.90 -14.41
C GLY A 637 -17.70 10.23 -13.05
N LYS A 638 -16.67 9.47 -12.61
CA LYS A 638 -15.90 9.77 -11.41
C LYS A 638 -14.83 10.83 -11.69
N PRO A 639 -14.30 11.52 -10.66
CA PRO A 639 -13.15 12.42 -10.85
C PRO A 639 -11.91 11.64 -11.31
N GLY A 640 -11.14 12.23 -12.23
CA GLY A 640 -9.84 11.71 -12.63
C GLY A 640 -8.69 12.39 -11.89
N PHE A 641 -7.49 11.89 -12.11
CA PHE A 641 -6.26 12.50 -11.61
C PHE A 641 -5.55 13.30 -12.72
N LEU A 642 -4.92 14.39 -12.33
CA LEU A 642 -3.93 15.12 -13.09
C LEU A 642 -2.58 14.97 -12.40
N PHE A 643 -1.57 14.41 -13.08
CA PHE A 643 -0.20 14.34 -12.57
C PHE A 643 0.69 15.26 -13.37
N ILE A 644 1.37 16.16 -12.69
CA ILE A 644 2.29 17.14 -13.29
C ILE A 644 3.65 17.15 -12.58
N ASP A 645 4.68 17.52 -13.31
CA ASP A 645 6.06 17.67 -12.82
C ASP A 645 6.48 19.15 -12.73
N GLU A 646 7.53 19.51 -13.39
CA GLU A 646 8.19 20.83 -13.39
C GLU A 646 7.40 21.87 -14.21
N ILE A 647 7.12 23.03 -13.63
CA ILE A 647 6.62 24.22 -14.33
C ILE A 647 7.82 25.02 -14.82
N GLN A 648 8.00 25.06 -16.13
CA GLN A 648 9.07 25.80 -16.79
C GLN A 648 8.57 27.17 -17.25
N VAL A 649 9.34 28.22 -16.96
CA VAL A 649 9.06 29.62 -17.33
C VAL A 649 10.21 30.15 -18.22
N ASN A 650 9.89 30.58 -19.47
CA ASN A 650 10.86 31.02 -20.47
C ASN A 650 10.57 32.44 -20.96
#